data_53a5bd716a0b43ca0421fe766dc1db9e
#
_entry.id   53a5bd716a0b43ca0421fe766dc1db9e
#
_cell.length_a   1.000
_cell.length_b   1.000
_cell.length_c   1.000
_cell.angle_alpha   90.00
_cell.angle_beta   90.00
_cell.angle_gamma   90.00
#
_symmetry.space_group_name_H-M   'P 1'
#
loop_
_entity.id
_entity.type
_entity.pdbx_description
1 polymer ?
#
loop_
_entity_poly.entity_id
_entity_poly.type
_entity_poly.pdbx_seq_one_letter_code
_entity_poly.pdbx_strand_id
1 'polypeptide(L)'
;MSLTTAAAFSAAAAQTAADGFKYTDEQFADIQMLRYRVEGFEKLTLKEKTFIYYLQEAALQGRDILFDQNGRYNLRIRRLLEKVYTDYKGDRASADWQGFVTYLKRFWFSSGPHHHYGCEKFEPGFSEQWLRNALVDINYEEATCVPRTACGKSWEELLPVIFDPAVMPMRVNQKDGDDLVLTSAANYYAPGITQAEAERFYTQRKPADDPQPIMMGMNSRLVRNEFGDLAERVWRVGGLYGTALERIVENLEKARPFACTPEQQTVIDRLVEYYRTGDLRTFDNYSIHWLKDTESLVDFCNGFTESYGDPLGMKASWESIVNFKDLAATGRTEKLSANAQWFEDNSPVDPRFKKSECKGISAKVITAAILAGDLYPSTAIGINLPNSDWVRREYGSKSVTIGNLTDAYNKAAHGNGMDKEFVIDEATRKLIAEYGDACDDLHTDLHECLGHGSGKLLPGTDPDTLKAYGSTIEEARADLFGLYYVADAKLVELGLTPNLEAYKSQYYTYMMNGLLTQLVRIKPGNNIEEAHMRNRAIIARWAYEHGKANRVVELVKKNKKTFVRINDYAALRTLFGKLLAEVQRIKSEGDYEAARALVENYGVKVDPTLHKEILARYEKLHLSPYKGFINPVYTAVRDAAGNITDVRLDYTEPYDQQMLRYSRDYNTLPDVNE
;
A
#
# COMPACT_ATOMS: atom_id res chain seq x y z
N MET A 1 -24.40 -42.06 -4.89
CA MET A 1 -23.75 -41.90 -3.59
C MET A 1 -22.89 -40.64 -3.68
N SER A 2 -23.46 -39.54 -3.25
CA SER A 2 -22.84 -38.22 -3.25
C SER A 2 -22.22 -37.97 -1.87
N LEU A 3 -20.90 -37.77 -1.81
CA LEU A 3 -20.20 -37.42 -0.59
C LEU A 3 -20.12 -35.88 -0.55
N THR A 4 -21.00 -35.29 0.24
CA THR A 4 -20.91 -33.90 0.67
C THR A 4 -19.81 -33.81 1.72
N THR A 5 -18.66 -33.27 1.35
CA THR A 5 -17.65 -32.83 2.30
C THR A 5 -17.99 -31.40 2.75
N ALA A 6 -18.59 -31.31 3.93
CA ALA A 6 -18.69 -30.07 4.68
C ALA A 6 -17.26 -29.65 5.08
N ALA A 7 -16.73 -28.59 4.46
CA ALA A 7 -15.48 -27.97 4.89
C ALA A 7 -15.74 -27.24 6.21
N ALA A 8 -15.33 -27.83 7.31
CA ALA A 8 -15.24 -27.16 8.59
C ALA A 8 -14.12 -26.12 8.49
N PHE A 9 -14.47 -24.84 8.47
CA PHE A 9 -13.53 -23.74 8.63
C PHE A 9 -12.91 -23.84 10.04
N SER A 10 -11.71 -24.38 10.10
CA SER A 10 -10.88 -24.30 11.29
C SER A 10 -10.51 -22.82 11.47
N ALA A 11 -11.05 -22.17 12.50
CA ALA A 11 -10.56 -20.87 12.93
C ALA A 11 -9.07 -21.02 13.26
N ALA A 12 -8.21 -20.42 12.45
CA ALA A 12 -6.80 -20.30 12.76
C ALA A 12 -6.70 -19.63 14.13
N ALA A 13 -6.03 -20.27 15.09
CA ALA A 13 -5.87 -19.75 16.43
C ALA A 13 -5.20 -18.38 16.32
N ALA A 14 -5.91 -17.34 16.72
CA ALA A 14 -5.40 -15.98 16.70
C ALA A 14 -4.15 -15.89 17.57
N GLN A 15 -3.02 -15.54 16.96
CA GLN A 15 -1.77 -15.41 17.69
C GLN A 15 -1.74 -14.07 18.41
N THR A 16 -1.64 -14.13 19.72
CA THR A 16 -1.43 -12.96 20.56
C THR A 16 0.07 -12.73 20.74
N ALA A 17 0.53 -11.48 20.64
CA ALA A 17 1.88 -11.08 21.02
C ALA A 17 2.12 -11.37 22.51
N ALA A 18 3.38 -11.29 22.97
CA ALA A 18 3.73 -11.50 24.38
C ALA A 18 3.00 -10.54 25.34
N ASP A 19 2.51 -9.41 24.86
CA ASP A 19 1.72 -8.40 25.58
C ASP A 19 0.19 -8.58 25.42
N GLY A 20 -0.26 -9.65 24.76
CA GLY A 20 -1.68 -9.96 24.55
C GLY A 20 -2.33 -9.24 23.37
N PHE A 21 -1.60 -8.44 22.57
CA PHE A 21 -2.17 -7.77 21.40
C PHE A 21 -2.42 -8.76 20.24
N LYS A 22 -3.61 -8.67 19.64
CA LYS A 22 -4.05 -9.55 18.56
C LYS A 22 -3.80 -8.88 17.19
N TYR A 23 -2.72 -9.25 16.52
CA TYR A 23 -2.36 -8.69 15.19
C TYR A 23 -3.19 -9.29 14.05
N THR A 24 -3.67 -10.51 14.17
CA THR A 24 -4.55 -11.14 13.17
C THR A 24 -5.99 -11.09 13.60
N ASP A 25 -6.89 -10.78 12.67
CA ASP A 25 -8.33 -10.82 12.89
C ASP A 25 -9.00 -11.87 11.98
N GLU A 26 -10.17 -11.60 11.45
CA GLU A 26 -10.89 -12.52 10.60
C GLU A 26 -10.26 -12.72 9.23
N GLN A 27 -10.54 -13.86 8.63
CA GLN A 27 -10.19 -14.19 7.25
C GLN A 27 -11.49 -14.43 6.46
N PHE A 28 -11.58 -13.85 5.27
CA PHE A 28 -12.68 -14.10 4.33
C PHE A 28 -12.14 -14.09 2.90
N ALA A 29 -12.66 -15.00 2.06
CA ALA A 29 -12.17 -15.22 0.70
C ALA A 29 -10.62 -15.34 0.68
N ASP A 30 -9.95 -14.50 -0.07
CA ASP A 30 -8.51 -14.43 -0.24
C ASP A 30 -7.83 -13.35 0.63
N ILE A 31 -8.55 -12.80 1.62
CA ILE A 31 -8.12 -11.67 2.44
C ILE A 31 -8.00 -12.07 3.92
N GLN A 32 -6.89 -11.72 4.55
CA GLN A 32 -6.68 -11.75 5.99
C GLN A 32 -6.71 -10.33 6.55
N MET A 33 -7.63 -10.05 7.47
CA MET A 33 -7.64 -8.78 8.20
C MET A 33 -6.60 -8.80 9.32
N LEU A 34 -5.87 -7.70 9.44
CA LEU A 34 -4.85 -7.45 10.45
C LEU A 34 -5.23 -6.24 11.31
N ARG A 35 -4.61 -6.15 12.48
CA ARG A 35 -4.62 -4.95 13.32
C ARG A 35 -3.21 -4.43 13.44
N TYR A 36 -3.06 -3.12 13.52
CA TYR A 36 -1.80 -2.47 13.81
C TYR A 36 -1.89 -1.67 15.11
N ARG A 37 -0.78 -1.57 15.80
CA ARG A 37 -0.67 -0.82 17.04
C ARG A 37 -0.14 0.58 16.77
N VAL A 38 -0.66 1.57 17.46
CA VAL A 38 -0.19 2.95 17.38
C VAL A 38 0.77 3.19 18.55
N GLU A 39 1.95 2.59 18.46
CA GLU A 39 2.94 2.64 19.53
C GLU A 39 3.42 4.07 19.77
N GLY A 40 3.52 4.45 21.04
CA GLY A 40 3.95 5.79 21.45
C GLY A 40 2.81 6.81 21.54
N PHE A 41 1.58 6.50 21.11
CA PHE A 41 0.45 7.41 21.19
C PHE A 41 0.18 7.90 22.62
N GLU A 42 0.29 7.04 23.60
CA GLU A 42 0.12 7.36 25.02
C GLU A 42 1.12 8.37 25.55
N LYS A 43 2.30 8.49 24.92
CA LYS A 43 3.35 9.45 25.28
C LYS A 43 3.15 10.85 24.67
N LEU A 44 2.23 10.96 23.71
CA LEU A 44 1.92 12.24 23.08
C LEU A 44 1.25 13.19 24.07
N THR A 45 1.51 14.48 23.92
CA THR A 45 0.82 15.52 24.67
C THR A 45 -0.67 15.58 24.32
N LEU A 46 -1.49 16.15 25.19
CA LEU A 46 -2.92 16.36 24.93
C LEU A 46 -3.14 17.17 23.64
N LYS A 47 -2.27 18.15 23.35
CA LYS A 47 -2.33 18.94 22.12
C LYS A 47 -2.16 18.06 20.89
N GLU A 48 -1.15 17.19 20.86
CA GLU A 48 -0.87 16.28 19.75
C GLU A 48 -1.97 15.22 19.59
N LYS A 49 -2.45 14.63 20.69
CA LYS A 49 -3.59 13.70 20.68
C LYS A 49 -4.85 14.34 20.12
N THR A 50 -5.13 15.59 20.50
CA THR A 50 -6.27 16.35 20.00
C THR A 50 -6.13 16.68 18.51
N PHE A 51 -4.91 16.99 18.08
CA PHE A 51 -4.59 17.21 16.68
C PHE A 51 -4.86 15.96 15.85
N ILE A 52 -4.32 14.81 16.26
CA ILE A 52 -4.58 13.51 15.61
C ILE A 52 -6.08 13.21 15.57
N TYR A 53 -6.82 13.48 16.67
CA TYR A 53 -8.25 13.22 16.73
C TYR A 53 -9.02 14.00 15.66
N TYR A 54 -8.78 15.29 15.47
CA TYR A 54 -9.47 16.05 14.42
C TYR A 54 -9.00 15.72 13.01
N LEU A 55 -7.72 15.38 12.84
CA LEU A 55 -7.21 14.93 11.54
C LEU A 55 -7.80 13.57 11.13
N GLN A 56 -7.97 12.61 12.06
CA GLN A 56 -8.61 11.33 11.75
C GLN A 56 -10.10 11.51 11.44
N GLU A 57 -10.79 12.43 12.12
CA GLU A 57 -12.16 12.79 11.76
C GLU A 57 -12.23 13.36 10.34
N ALA A 58 -11.29 14.24 9.96
CA ALA A 58 -11.20 14.75 8.59
C ALA A 58 -10.91 13.60 7.57
N ALA A 59 -10.01 12.67 7.93
CA ALA A 59 -9.66 11.54 7.08
C ALA A 59 -10.86 10.63 6.79
N LEU A 60 -11.70 10.34 7.77
CA LEU A 60 -12.83 9.42 7.60
C LEU A 60 -14.01 10.04 6.82
N GLN A 61 -14.14 11.37 6.77
CA GLN A 61 -15.21 12.04 6.00
C GLN A 61 -15.09 11.80 4.47
N GLY A 62 -13.90 11.49 3.98
CA GLY A 62 -13.67 11.23 2.55
C GLY A 62 -14.00 9.81 2.09
N ARG A 63 -14.40 8.90 2.98
CA ARG A 63 -14.64 7.49 2.67
C ARG A 63 -15.58 7.28 1.46
N ASP A 64 -16.68 8.02 1.40
CA ASP A 64 -17.66 7.88 0.33
C ASP A 64 -17.12 8.29 -1.04
N ILE A 65 -16.14 9.20 -1.08
CA ILE A 65 -15.51 9.66 -2.32
C ILE A 65 -14.90 8.47 -3.07
N LEU A 66 -14.12 7.62 -2.38
CA LEU A 66 -13.48 6.46 -3.02
C LEU A 66 -14.48 5.46 -3.57
N PHE A 67 -15.59 5.20 -2.85
CA PHE A 67 -16.67 4.34 -3.36
C PHE A 67 -17.24 4.86 -4.68
N ASP A 68 -17.49 6.16 -4.77
CA ASP A 68 -17.99 6.79 -6.00
C ASP A 68 -16.95 6.81 -7.12
N GLN A 69 -15.68 7.08 -6.80
CA GLN A 69 -14.58 7.04 -7.76
C GLN A 69 -14.36 5.64 -8.35
N ASN A 70 -14.51 4.58 -7.55
CA ASN A 70 -14.36 3.20 -7.99
C ASN A 70 -15.55 2.68 -8.82
N GLY A 71 -16.70 3.38 -8.81
CA GLY A 71 -17.84 3.01 -9.64
C GLY A 71 -19.11 3.77 -9.28
N ARG A 72 -19.77 4.31 -10.28
CA ARG A 72 -20.95 5.18 -10.14
C ARG A 72 -22.16 4.57 -9.40
N TYR A 73 -22.20 3.26 -9.24
CA TYR A 73 -23.26 2.54 -8.53
C TYR A 73 -22.86 2.09 -7.14
N ASN A 74 -21.58 2.26 -6.76
CA ASN A 74 -21.02 1.62 -5.58
C ASN A 74 -21.64 2.13 -4.27
N LEU A 75 -21.99 3.40 -4.16
CA LEU A 75 -22.69 3.93 -2.98
C LEU A 75 -24.08 3.32 -2.81
N ARG A 76 -24.85 3.21 -3.89
CA ARG A 76 -26.18 2.57 -3.90
C ARG A 76 -26.09 1.09 -3.53
N ILE A 77 -25.16 0.36 -4.19
CA ILE A 77 -24.96 -1.07 -3.91
C ILE A 77 -24.51 -1.28 -2.47
N ARG A 78 -23.58 -0.48 -1.95
CA ARG A 78 -23.15 -0.57 -0.57
C ARG A 78 -24.33 -0.44 0.40
N ARG A 79 -25.13 0.60 0.26
CA ARG A 79 -26.29 0.85 1.12
C ARG A 79 -27.33 -0.26 1.05
N LEU A 80 -27.59 -0.77 -0.15
CA LEU A 80 -28.45 -1.93 -0.35
C LEU A 80 -27.95 -3.16 0.39
N LEU A 81 -26.67 -3.51 0.22
CA LEU A 81 -26.07 -4.67 0.85
C LEU A 81 -26.02 -4.52 2.38
N GLU A 82 -25.66 -3.33 2.88
CA GLU A 82 -25.64 -3.03 4.32
C GLU A 82 -27.05 -3.14 4.95
N LYS A 83 -28.08 -2.70 4.25
CA LYS A 83 -29.47 -2.82 4.71
C LYS A 83 -29.92 -4.28 4.78
N VAL A 84 -29.57 -5.09 3.77
CA VAL A 84 -29.81 -6.54 3.83
C VAL A 84 -29.05 -7.16 5.00
N TYR A 85 -27.78 -6.82 5.19
CA TYR A 85 -26.96 -7.37 6.28
C TYR A 85 -27.55 -7.08 7.66
N THR A 86 -28.05 -5.87 7.88
CA THR A 86 -28.64 -5.45 9.17
C THR A 86 -30.04 -6.01 9.41
N ASP A 87 -30.90 -6.00 8.40
CA ASP A 87 -32.34 -6.21 8.58
C ASP A 87 -32.81 -7.62 8.22
N TYR A 88 -32.02 -8.43 7.48
CA TYR A 88 -32.41 -9.79 7.11
C TYR A 88 -32.67 -10.67 8.31
N LYS A 89 -33.87 -11.28 8.36
CA LYS A 89 -34.36 -12.11 9.46
C LYS A 89 -34.47 -13.60 9.09
N GLY A 90 -34.09 -13.95 7.87
CA GLY A 90 -34.11 -15.35 7.41
C GLY A 90 -32.95 -16.17 7.96
N ASP A 91 -32.70 -17.34 7.35
CA ASP A 91 -31.66 -18.26 7.78
C ASP A 91 -30.26 -17.73 7.50
N ARG A 92 -29.60 -17.24 8.55
CA ARG A 92 -28.21 -16.76 8.50
C ARG A 92 -27.17 -17.90 8.49
N ALA A 93 -27.57 -19.16 8.58
CA ALA A 93 -26.70 -20.31 8.40
C ALA A 93 -26.72 -20.84 6.96
N SER A 94 -27.61 -20.33 6.09
CA SER A 94 -27.72 -20.77 4.70
C SER A 94 -26.47 -20.45 3.88
N ALA A 95 -26.22 -21.23 2.84
CA ALA A 95 -25.08 -21.01 1.92
C ALA A 95 -25.15 -19.65 1.24
N ASP A 96 -26.35 -19.22 0.80
CA ASP A 96 -26.54 -17.89 0.20
C ASP A 96 -26.18 -16.76 1.19
N TRP A 97 -26.60 -16.86 2.45
CA TRP A 97 -26.23 -15.86 3.46
C TRP A 97 -24.71 -15.79 3.67
N GLN A 98 -24.03 -16.95 3.79
CA GLN A 98 -22.58 -16.96 3.97
C GLN A 98 -21.84 -16.40 2.75
N GLY A 99 -22.31 -16.74 1.55
CA GLY A 99 -21.81 -16.15 0.31
C GLY A 99 -22.03 -14.64 0.23
N PHE A 100 -23.22 -14.19 0.63
CA PHE A 100 -23.57 -12.76 0.71
C PHE A 100 -22.66 -12.00 1.69
N VAL A 101 -22.45 -12.51 2.89
CA VAL A 101 -21.56 -11.86 3.89
C VAL A 101 -20.14 -11.78 3.36
N THR A 102 -19.64 -12.83 2.73
CA THR A 102 -18.31 -12.84 2.10
C THR A 102 -18.21 -11.78 0.99
N TYR A 103 -19.23 -11.69 0.14
CA TYR A 103 -19.28 -10.68 -0.93
C TYR A 103 -19.33 -9.26 -0.36
N LEU A 104 -20.16 -8.99 0.65
CA LEU A 104 -20.25 -7.69 1.30
C LEU A 104 -18.90 -7.28 1.93
N LYS A 105 -18.20 -8.18 2.60
CA LYS A 105 -16.88 -7.91 3.17
C LYS A 105 -15.84 -7.59 2.10
N ARG A 106 -15.84 -8.32 0.98
CA ARG A 106 -15.00 -8.00 -0.19
C ARG A 106 -15.36 -6.65 -0.79
N PHE A 107 -16.65 -6.34 -0.89
CA PHE A 107 -17.15 -5.05 -1.40
C PHE A 107 -16.69 -3.88 -0.55
N TRP A 108 -16.78 -3.99 0.78
CA TRP A 108 -16.26 -2.99 1.70
C TRP A 108 -14.74 -2.83 1.55
N PHE A 109 -14.03 -3.95 1.49
CA PHE A 109 -12.58 -3.97 1.39
C PHE A 109 -12.06 -3.28 0.12
N SER A 110 -12.72 -3.49 -0.98
CA SER A 110 -12.32 -2.98 -2.30
C SER A 110 -13.00 -1.67 -2.68
N SER A 111 -13.83 -1.10 -1.82
CA SER A 111 -14.69 0.05 -2.10
C SER A 111 -15.51 -0.11 -3.38
N GLY A 112 -15.99 -1.35 -3.63
CA GLY A 112 -16.79 -1.70 -4.82
C GLY A 112 -16.78 -3.18 -5.17
N PRO A 113 -17.41 -3.57 -6.28
CA PRO A 113 -17.59 -4.97 -6.68
C PRO A 113 -16.37 -5.56 -7.41
N HIS A 114 -15.23 -4.89 -7.41
CA HIS A 114 -14.00 -5.31 -8.10
C HIS A 114 -12.87 -5.59 -7.13
N HIS A 115 -12.02 -6.54 -7.48
CA HIS A 115 -10.85 -6.88 -6.67
C HIS A 115 -9.91 -5.66 -6.53
N HIS A 116 -9.49 -5.35 -5.31
CA HIS A 116 -8.66 -4.17 -5.01
C HIS A 116 -7.33 -4.14 -5.78
N TYR A 117 -6.75 -5.30 -6.05
CA TYR A 117 -5.46 -5.46 -6.73
C TYR A 117 -5.60 -5.80 -8.22
N GLY A 118 -6.36 -6.86 -8.55
CA GLY A 118 -6.50 -7.35 -9.94
C GLY A 118 -7.53 -6.58 -10.78
N CYS A 119 -8.35 -5.74 -10.15
CA CYS A 119 -9.42 -4.95 -10.78
C CYS A 119 -10.55 -5.75 -11.44
N GLU A 120 -10.52 -7.08 -11.44
CA GLU A 120 -11.59 -7.93 -11.94
C GLU A 120 -12.81 -7.93 -11.01
N LYS A 121 -13.99 -8.10 -11.61
CA LYS A 121 -15.24 -8.15 -10.87
C LYS A 121 -15.37 -9.43 -10.05
N PHE A 122 -15.91 -9.33 -8.84
CA PHE A 122 -16.23 -10.48 -8.00
C PHE A 122 -17.41 -11.27 -8.53
N GLU A 123 -17.34 -12.60 -8.44
CA GLU A 123 -18.51 -13.46 -8.56
C GLU A 123 -19.24 -13.49 -7.22
N PRO A 124 -20.56 -13.20 -7.16
CA PRO A 124 -21.36 -13.35 -5.95
C PRO A 124 -21.45 -14.82 -5.54
N GLY A 125 -21.16 -15.09 -4.26
CA GLY A 125 -21.32 -16.43 -3.68
C GLY A 125 -22.76 -16.76 -3.27
N PHE A 126 -23.75 -16.03 -3.79
CA PHE A 126 -25.18 -16.16 -3.51
C PHE A 126 -25.99 -15.91 -4.78
N SER A 127 -27.23 -16.40 -4.82
CA SER A 127 -28.07 -16.27 -6.01
C SER A 127 -28.77 -14.92 -6.09
N GLU A 128 -28.99 -14.43 -7.33
CA GLU A 128 -29.80 -13.23 -7.56
C GLU A 128 -31.22 -13.37 -6.99
N GLN A 129 -31.80 -14.56 -7.11
CA GLN A 129 -33.16 -14.82 -6.58
C GLN A 129 -33.20 -14.72 -5.05
N TRP A 130 -32.15 -15.17 -4.37
CA TRP A 130 -32.03 -15.01 -2.92
C TRP A 130 -32.00 -13.52 -2.52
N LEU A 131 -31.20 -12.71 -3.22
CA LEU A 131 -31.13 -11.28 -2.95
C LEU A 131 -32.47 -10.59 -3.20
N ARG A 132 -33.16 -10.91 -4.31
CA ARG A 132 -34.50 -10.39 -4.60
C ARG A 132 -35.48 -10.71 -3.46
N ASN A 133 -35.49 -11.94 -2.99
CA ASN A 133 -36.36 -12.36 -1.89
C ASN A 133 -36.00 -11.60 -0.60
N ALA A 134 -34.71 -11.49 -0.27
CA ALA A 134 -34.27 -10.78 0.92
C ALA A 134 -34.68 -9.30 0.90
N LEU A 135 -34.57 -8.62 -0.27
CA LEU A 135 -34.98 -7.22 -0.42
C LEU A 135 -36.50 -7.04 -0.25
N VAL A 136 -37.29 -7.99 -0.77
CA VAL A 136 -38.75 -7.98 -0.56
C VAL A 136 -39.10 -8.23 0.90
N ASP A 137 -38.45 -9.18 1.56
CA ASP A 137 -38.74 -9.55 2.96
C ASP A 137 -38.43 -8.41 3.95
N ILE A 138 -37.44 -7.58 3.65
CA ILE A 138 -37.11 -6.39 4.47
C ILE A 138 -37.87 -5.14 4.04
N ASN A 139 -38.73 -5.22 3.04
CA ASN A 139 -39.41 -4.07 2.41
C ASN A 139 -38.39 -2.97 2.03
N TYR A 140 -37.35 -3.36 1.29
CA TYR A 140 -36.30 -2.41 0.93
C TYR A 140 -36.83 -1.29 0.05
N GLU A 141 -36.72 -0.08 0.54
CA GLU A 141 -36.92 1.15 -0.22
C GLU A 141 -35.57 1.85 -0.33
N GLU A 142 -35.13 2.16 -1.54
CA GLU A 142 -33.96 3.01 -1.71
C GLU A 142 -34.20 4.34 -1.00
N ALA A 143 -33.23 4.76 -0.17
CA ALA A 143 -33.29 6.07 0.45
C ALA A 143 -33.44 7.09 -0.67
N THR A 144 -34.58 7.78 -0.67
CA THR A 144 -34.98 8.67 -1.78
C THR A 144 -33.95 9.77 -1.95
N CYS A 145 -33.29 9.78 -3.12
CA CYS A 145 -32.62 10.98 -3.58
C CYS A 145 -33.65 12.15 -3.55
N VAL A 146 -33.27 13.26 -2.98
CA VAL A 146 -34.07 14.48 -3.10
C VAL A 146 -33.43 15.33 -4.20
N PRO A 147 -34.16 15.62 -5.26
CA PRO A 147 -35.57 15.33 -5.55
C PRO A 147 -35.81 13.97 -6.25
N ARG A 148 -36.92 13.33 -5.93
CA ARG A 148 -37.42 12.05 -6.48
C ARG A 148 -37.40 11.95 -8.01
N THR A 149 -37.36 13.06 -8.73
CA THR A 149 -37.34 13.16 -10.19
C THR A 149 -35.97 12.83 -10.81
N ALA A 150 -34.87 12.84 -10.05
CA ALA A 150 -33.53 12.51 -10.52
C ALA A 150 -33.16 11.02 -10.29
N CYS A 151 -33.88 10.31 -9.42
CA CYS A 151 -33.62 8.93 -9.02
C CYS A 151 -34.76 7.98 -9.44
N GLY A 152 -35.31 8.11 -10.61
CA GLY A 152 -36.31 7.19 -11.15
C GLY A 152 -35.84 5.77 -11.42
N LYS A 153 -34.81 5.31 -10.69
CA LYS A 153 -34.13 4.05 -10.93
C LYS A 153 -34.33 3.12 -9.74
N SER A 154 -35.01 2.01 -10.00
CA SER A 154 -35.23 0.92 -9.05
C SER A 154 -33.90 0.22 -8.71
N TRP A 155 -33.77 -0.34 -7.48
CA TRP A 155 -32.67 -1.21 -7.11
C TRP A 155 -32.44 -2.39 -8.09
N GLU A 156 -33.44 -2.74 -8.88
CA GLU A 156 -33.33 -3.76 -9.93
C GLU A 156 -32.24 -3.45 -10.97
N GLU A 157 -31.91 -2.18 -11.19
CA GLU A 157 -30.80 -1.80 -12.09
C GLU A 157 -29.42 -2.16 -11.53
N LEU A 158 -29.32 -2.35 -10.22
CA LEU A 158 -28.08 -2.72 -9.57
C LEU A 158 -27.73 -4.21 -9.75
N LEU A 159 -28.77 -5.05 -10.02
CA LEU A 159 -28.58 -6.49 -10.15
C LEU A 159 -27.64 -6.89 -11.29
N PRO A 160 -27.75 -6.33 -12.52
CA PRO A 160 -26.75 -6.62 -13.56
C PRO A 160 -25.34 -6.19 -13.18
N VAL A 161 -25.19 -5.08 -12.42
CA VAL A 161 -23.87 -4.64 -11.93
C VAL A 161 -23.29 -5.64 -10.92
N ILE A 162 -24.15 -6.30 -10.13
CA ILE A 162 -23.71 -7.31 -9.15
C ILE A 162 -23.49 -8.67 -9.83
N PHE A 163 -24.44 -9.15 -10.65
CA PHE A 163 -24.50 -10.55 -11.09
C PHE A 163 -24.03 -10.81 -12.52
N ASP A 164 -24.14 -9.85 -13.46
CA ASP A 164 -23.72 -10.08 -14.85
C ASP A 164 -22.21 -9.82 -15.00
N PRO A 165 -21.39 -10.84 -15.28
CA PRO A 165 -19.94 -10.68 -15.42
C PRO A 165 -19.55 -9.82 -16.63
N ALA A 166 -20.44 -9.62 -17.62
CA ALA A 166 -20.17 -8.78 -18.78
C ALA A 166 -20.41 -7.28 -18.52
N VAL A 167 -21.17 -6.95 -17.47
CA VAL A 167 -21.45 -5.56 -17.09
C VAL A 167 -20.34 -5.03 -16.19
N MET A 168 -19.57 -4.04 -16.65
CA MET A 168 -18.45 -3.45 -15.91
C MET A 168 -17.45 -4.52 -15.39
N PRO A 169 -16.82 -5.31 -16.27
CA PRO A 169 -16.01 -6.46 -15.88
C PRO A 169 -14.73 -6.08 -15.12
N MET A 170 -14.21 -4.87 -15.36
CA MET A 170 -12.97 -4.37 -14.76
C MET A 170 -13.19 -2.99 -14.14
N ARG A 171 -12.63 -2.75 -12.95
CA ARG A 171 -12.56 -1.40 -12.37
C ARG A 171 -11.69 -0.50 -13.22
N VAL A 172 -10.47 -0.94 -13.51
CA VAL A 172 -9.50 -0.27 -14.39
C VAL A 172 -9.05 -1.28 -15.43
N ASN A 173 -9.30 -1.00 -16.69
CA ASN A 173 -8.79 -1.78 -17.81
C ASN A 173 -7.52 -1.09 -18.37
N GLN A 174 -6.44 -1.86 -18.54
CA GLN A 174 -5.19 -1.40 -19.13
C GLN A 174 -4.75 -2.29 -20.32
N LYS A 175 -5.68 -3.04 -20.91
CA LYS A 175 -5.39 -3.94 -22.00
C LYS A 175 -5.14 -3.16 -23.29
N ASP A 176 -3.99 -3.42 -23.91
CA ASP A 176 -3.63 -2.81 -25.19
C ASP A 176 -4.65 -3.13 -26.28
N GLY A 177 -5.04 -2.11 -27.03
CA GLY A 177 -6.04 -2.19 -28.11
C GLY A 177 -7.49 -1.97 -27.70
N ASP A 178 -7.82 -1.95 -26.40
CA ASP A 178 -9.14 -1.56 -25.91
C ASP A 178 -9.24 -0.03 -25.76
N ASP A 179 -10.46 0.53 -25.77
CA ASP A 179 -10.69 1.89 -25.26
C ASP A 179 -10.71 1.83 -23.73
N LEU A 180 -9.64 2.29 -23.11
CA LEU A 180 -9.40 2.14 -21.67
C LEU A 180 -10.48 2.85 -20.84
N VAL A 181 -11.04 3.96 -21.33
CA VAL A 181 -12.07 4.74 -20.63
C VAL A 181 -13.43 4.06 -20.71
N LEU A 182 -13.86 3.64 -21.91
CA LEU A 182 -15.17 3.00 -22.09
C LEU A 182 -15.26 1.63 -21.40
N THR A 183 -14.15 0.93 -21.27
CA THR A 183 -14.10 -0.44 -20.72
C THR A 183 -13.75 -0.51 -19.24
N SER A 184 -13.52 0.64 -18.59
CA SER A 184 -13.31 0.75 -17.14
C SER A 184 -14.58 1.21 -16.42
N ALA A 185 -14.84 0.61 -15.24
CA ALA A 185 -15.95 0.98 -14.35
C ALA A 185 -15.66 2.20 -13.48
N ALA A 186 -14.38 2.58 -13.33
CA ALA A 186 -13.95 3.74 -12.54
C ALA A 186 -14.63 5.04 -13.03
N ASN A 187 -15.15 5.84 -12.08
CA ASN A 187 -16.09 6.91 -12.34
C ASN A 187 -15.43 8.29 -12.53
N TYR A 188 -14.29 8.31 -13.22
CA TYR A 188 -13.56 9.55 -13.54
C TYR A 188 -14.03 10.23 -14.82
N TYR A 189 -14.75 9.50 -15.66
CA TYR A 189 -15.28 9.95 -16.95
C TYR A 189 -16.78 9.64 -17.00
N ALA A 190 -17.56 10.58 -17.49
CA ALA A 190 -18.99 10.33 -17.69
C ALA A 190 -19.23 9.26 -18.76
N PRO A 191 -20.35 8.51 -18.68
CA PRO A 191 -20.67 7.48 -19.65
C PRO A 191 -20.61 7.96 -21.10
N GLY A 192 -20.00 7.15 -21.98
CA GLY A 192 -19.89 7.44 -23.39
C GLY A 192 -18.76 8.39 -23.80
N ILE A 193 -17.92 8.82 -22.88
CA ILE A 193 -16.66 9.50 -23.21
C ILE A 193 -15.64 8.45 -23.60
N THR A 194 -15.01 8.61 -24.76
CA THR A 194 -13.94 7.73 -25.25
C THR A 194 -12.57 8.18 -24.76
N GLN A 195 -11.62 7.24 -24.76
CA GLN A 195 -10.21 7.54 -24.48
C GLN A 195 -9.68 8.67 -25.38
N ALA A 196 -9.93 8.57 -26.69
CA ALA A 196 -9.46 9.57 -27.66
C ALA A 196 -10.04 10.97 -27.42
N GLU A 197 -11.27 11.08 -26.95
CA GLU A 197 -11.89 12.36 -26.58
C GLU A 197 -11.23 12.95 -25.33
N ALA A 198 -11.03 12.12 -24.30
CA ALA A 198 -10.39 12.55 -23.05
C ALA A 198 -8.96 13.03 -23.30
N GLU A 199 -8.15 12.24 -23.99
CA GLU A 199 -6.76 12.60 -24.33
C GLU A 199 -6.68 13.90 -25.12
N ARG A 200 -7.54 14.07 -26.13
CA ARG A 200 -7.63 15.31 -26.95
C ARG A 200 -8.00 16.50 -26.08
N PHE A 201 -8.98 16.36 -25.19
CA PHE A 201 -9.43 17.42 -24.30
C PHE A 201 -8.29 17.98 -23.45
N TYR A 202 -7.49 17.10 -22.83
CA TYR A 202 -6.37 17.51 -21.97
C TYR A 202 -5.15 17.96 -22.77
N THR A 203 -4.81 17.31 -23.88
CA THR A 203 -3.68 17.72 -24.74
C THR A 203 -3.86 19.14 -25.29
N GLN A 204 -5.07 19.51 -25.70
CA GLN A 204 -5.35 20.84 -26.22
C GLN A 204 -5.27 21.96 -25.17
N ARG A 205 -5.33 21.62 -23.89
CA ARG A 205 -5.31 22.57 -22.77
C ARG A 205 -3.96 22.66 -22.07
N LYS A 206 -3.08 21.71 -22.36
CA LYS A 206 -1.73 21.69 -21.77
C LYS A 206 -0.90 22.84 -22.34
N PRO A 207 -0.40 23.78 -21.50
CA PRO A 207 0.50 24.82 -21.96
C PRO A 207 1.77 24.23 -22.56
N ALA A 208 2.23 24.79 -23.70
CA ALA A 208 3.39 24.23 -24.40
C ALA A 208 4.72 24.44 -23.65
N ASP A 209 4.86 25.53 -22.91
CA ASP A 209 6.12 25.98 -22.31
C ASP A 209 5.94 26.42 -20.84
N ASP A 210 5.14 25.68 -20.04
CA ASP A 210 5.03 25.96 -18.60
C ASP A 210 6.16 25.25 -17.84
N PRO A 211 7.11 25.96 -17.20
CA PRO A 211 8.17 25.35 -16.39
C PRO A 211 7.65 24.70 -15.11
N GLN A 212 6.43 25.03 -14.68
CA GLN A 212 5.78 24.55 -13.47
C GLN A 212 4.36 24.02 -13.80
N PRO A 213 4.23 22.96 -14.61
CA PRO A 213 2.95 22.48 -15.07
C PRO A 213 2.11 21.90 -13.93
N ILE A 214 0.85 22.33 -13.82
CA ILE A 214 -0.11 21.70 -12.91
C ILE A 214 -0.49 20.29 -13.41
N MET A 215 -0.83 19.39 -12.50
CA MET A 215 -1.35 18.07 -12.81
C MET A 215 -2.83 18.16 -13.28
N MET A 216 -3.00 18.61 -14.53
CA MET A 216 -4.31 18.94 -15.11
C MET A 216 -5.28 17.76 -15.09
N GLY A 217 -6.50 17.98 -14.62
CA GLY A 217 -7.53 16.93 -14.49
C GLY A 217 -7.47 16.08 -13.25
N MET A 218 -6.43 16.25 -12.41
CA MET A 218 -6.19 15.41 -11.24
C MET A 218 -7.38 15.35 -10.28
N ASN A 219 -8.03 16.49 -10.04
CA ASN A 219 -9.13 16.64 -9.09
C ASN A 219 -10.47 16.94 -9.77
N SER A 220 -10.77 16.30 -10.87
CA SER A 220 -12.00 16.55 -11.61
C SER A 220 -12.55 15.27 -12.26
N ARG A 221 -13.86 15.24 -12.49
CA ARG A 221 -14.52 14.30 -13.38
C ARG A 221 -14.72 14.95 -14.75
N LEU A 222 -14.36 14.26 -15.82
CA LEU A 222 -14.67 14.73 -17.19
C LEU A 222 -16.12 14.34 -17.55
N VAL A 223 -16.91 15.31 -17.93
CA VAL A 223 -18.34 15.15 -18.24
C VAL A 223 -18.69 15.86 -19.55
N ARG A 224 -19.92 15.63 -20.03
CA ARG A 224 -20.52 16.46 -21.08
C ARG A 224 -21.43 17.49 -20.43
N ASN A 225 -21.31 18.75 -20.84
CA ASN A 225 -22.21 19.82 -20.42
C ASN A 225 -23.57 19.72 -21.15
N GLU A 226 -24.48 20.61 -20.86
CA GLU A 226 -25.81 20.67 -21.48
C GLU A 226 -25.79 20.86 -23.00
N PHE A 227 -24.70 21.34 -23.57
CA PHE A 227 -24.48 21.50 -25.01
C PHE A 227 -23.79 20.29 -25.66
N GLY A 228 -23.43 19.28 -24.87
CA GLY A 228 -22.70 18.10 -25.34
C GLY A 228 -21.18 18.24 -25.37
N ASP A 229 -20.65 19.44 -25.04
CA ASP A 229 -19.22 19.68 -24.99
C ASP A 229 -18.58 19.06 -23.75
N LEU A 230 -17.30 18.65 -23.88
CA LEU A 230 -16.53 18.16 -22.75
C LEU A 230 -16.21 19.27 -21.76
N ALA A 231 -16.42 19.02 -20.48
CA ALA A 231 -16.16 19.94 -19.40
C ALA A 231 -15.67 19.20 -18.14
N GLU A 232 -14.92 19.86 -17.28
CA GLU A 232 -14.52 19.31 -15.99
C GLU A 232 -15.51 19.70 -14.89
N ARG A 233 -15.91 18.72 -14.11
CA ARG A 233 -16.57 18.94 -12.81
C ARG A 233 -15.53 18.78 -11.71
N VAL A 234 -15.05 19.91 -11.22
CA VAL A 234 -13.99 19.96 -10.21
C VAL A 234 -14.51 19.49 -8.85
N TRP A 235 -13.71 18.70 -8.16
CA TRP A 235 -13.95 18.24 -6.79
C TRP A 235 -13.56 19.35 -5.82
N ARG A 236 -14.56 20.01 -5.26
CA ARG A 236 -14.37 21.12 -4.34
C ARG A 236 -15.63 21.36 -3.52
N VAL A 237 -15.52 22.12 -2.45
CA VAL A 237 -16.69 22.59 -1.68
C VAL A 237 -17.64 23.35 -2.61
N GLY A 238 -18.92 22.97 -2.56
CA GLY A 238 -19.95 23.51 -3.47
C GLY A 238 -19.86 23.00 -4.92
N GLY A 239 -18.95 22.06 -5.22
CA GLY A 239 -18.84 21.35 -6.48
C GLY A 239 -19.11 19.86 -6.31
N LEU A 240 -18.57 19.03 -7.21
CA LEU A 240 -18.66 17.58 -7.06
C LEU A 240 -17.89 17.13 -5.79
N TYR A 241 -18.46 16.18 -5.04
CA TYR A 241 -18.05 15.77 -3.69
C TYR A 241 -18.11 16.87 -2.62
N GLY A 242 -18.82 17.97 -2.89
CA GLY A 242 -18.82 19.18 -2.07
C GLY A 242 -19.17 18.93 -0.61
N THR A 243 -20.19 18.11 -0.32
CA THR A 243 -20.63 17.79 1.07
C THR A 243 -19.58 17.02 1.87
N ALA A 244 -18.87 16.08 1.25
CA ALA A 244 -17.77 15.38 1.90
C ALA A 244 -16.59 16.32 2.16
N LEU A 245 -16.21 17.13 1.17
CA LEU A 245 -15.11 18.08 1.27
C LEU A 245 -15.38 19.18 2.29
N GLU A 246 -16.65 19.62 2.44
CA GLU A 246 -17.04 20.56 3.48
C GLU A 246 -16.83 19.98 4.88
N ARG A 247 -17.20 18.71 5.11
CA ARG A 247 -16.94 18.00 6.36
C ARG A 247 -15.45 17.81 6.64
N ILE A 248 -14.65 17.53 5.62
CA ILE A 248 -13.20 17.47 5.75
C ILE A 248 -12.65 18.83 6.20
N VAL A 249 -13.05 19.92 5.52
CA VAL A 249 -12.64 21.29 5.84
C VAL A 249 -13.03 21.66 7.28
N GLU A 250 -14.26 21.39 7.72
CA GLU A 250 -14.69 21.65 9.08
C GLU A 250 -13.78 21.00 10.15
N ASN A 251 -13.31 19.76 9.89
CA ASN A 251 -12.44 19.06 10.83
C ASN A 251 -10.97 19.52 10.72
N LEU A 252 -10.48 19.89 9.53
CA LEU A 252 -9.18 20.52 9.37
C LEU A 252 -9.10 21.87 10.09
N GLU A 253 -10.15 22.68 10.01
CA GLU A 253 -10.25 23.96 10.74
C GLU A 253 -10.27 23.75 12.27
N LYS A 254 -10.93 22.69 12.76
CA LYS A 254 -10.86 22.30 14.19
C LYS A 254 -9.48 21.79 14.60
N ALA A 255 -8.75 21.12 13.69
CA ALA A 255 -7.39 20.64 13.93
C ALA A 255 -6.38 21.80 14.00
N ARG A 256 -6.54 22.84 13.19
CA ARG A 256 -5.60 23.94 13.01
C ARG A 256 -5.01 24.55 14.29
N PRO A 257 -5.79 24.85 15.35
CA PRO A 257 -5.25 25.39 16.60
C PRO A 257 -4.28 24.47 17.33
N PHE A 258 -4.33 23.17 17.03
CA PHE A 258 -3.50 22.13 17.63
C PHE A 258 -2.26 21.77 16.79
N ALA A 259 -2.06 22.40 15.64
CA ALA A 259 -0.89 22.20 14.80
C ALA A 259 0.42 22.42 15.60
N CYS A 260 1.45 21.63 15.27
CA CYS A 260 2.71 21.63 16.02
C CYS A 260 3.51 22.92 15.80
N THR A 261 3.49 23.43 14.56
CA THR A 261 4.29 24.59 14.12
C THR A 261 3.43 25.61 13.38
N PRO A 262 3.85 26.89 13.26
CA PRO A 262 3.21 27.87 12.39
C PRO A 262 3.22 27.44 10.90
N GLU A 263 4.27 26.75 10.45
CA GLU A 263 4.32 26.21 9.08
C GLU A 263 3.22 25.17 8.87
N GLN A 264 2.99 24.29 9.83
CA GLN A 264 1.91 23.29 9.76
C GLN A 264 0.53 23.94 9.77
N GLN A 265 0.34 25.07 10.46
CA GLN A 265 -0.90 25.87 10.34
C GLN A 265 -1.09 26.36 8.90
N THR A 266 0.00 26.81 8.26
CA THR A 266 -0.03 27.23 6.85
C THR A 266 -0.36 26.05 5.94
N VAL A 267 0.18 24.86 6.19
CA VAL A 267 -0.17 23.63 5.45
C VAL A 267 -1.68 23.40 5.49
N ILE A 268 -2.29 23.48 6.68
CA ILE A 268 -3.76 23.31 6.85
C ILE A 268 -4.50 24.41 6.09
N ASP A 269 -4.10 25.67 6.22
CA ASP A 269 -4.75 26.79 5.55
C ASP A 269 -4.74 26.64 4.02
N ARG A 270 -3.62 26.19 3.41
CA ARG A 270 -3.51 25.93 1.97
C ARG A 270 -4.34 24.73 1.52
N LEU A 271 -4.40 23.68 2.32
CA LEU A 271 -5.25 22.53 2.03
C LEU A 271 -6.74 22.89 2.07
N VAL A 272 -7.17 23.67 3.06
CA VAL A 272 -8.53 24.20 3.17
C VAL A 272 -8.87 25.09 1.98
N GLU A 273 -7.95 25.99 1.58
CA GLU A 273 -8.10 26.83 0.39
C GLU A 273 -8.25 25.98 -0.88
N TYR A 274 -7.41 24.95 -1.05
CA TYR A 274 -7.51 24.01 -2.16
C TYR A 274 -8.89 23.32 -2.21
N TYR A 275 -9.38 22.78 -1.11
CA TYR A 275 -10.69 22.14 -1.09
C TYR A 275 -11.85 23.11 -1.37
N ARG A 276 -11.71 24.37 -0.99
CA ARG A 276 -12.71 25.41 -1.29
C ARG A 276 -12.70 25.84 -2.74
N THR A 277 -11.53 25.98 -3.35
CA THR A 277 -11.38 26.50 -4.71
C THR A 277 -11.32 25.41 -5.77
N GLY A 278 -10.72 24.27 -5.46
CA GLY A 278 -10.35 23.23 -6.42
C GLY A 278 -9.17 23.61 -7.31
N ASP A 279 -8.44 24.67 -6.98
CA ASP A 279 -7.31 25.16 -7.76
C ASP A 279 -6.06 24.31 -7.53
N LEU A 280 -5.55 23.68 -8.61
CA LEU A 280 -4.37 22.81 -8.56
C LEU A 280 -3.07 23.57 -8.25
N ARG A 281 -2.99 24.85 -8.55
CA ARG A 281 -1.85 25.68 -8.15
C ARG A 281 -1.83 25.87 -6.62
N THR A 282 -2.99 25.99 -6.00
CA THR A 282 -3.11 25.99 -4.54
C THR A 282 -2.69 24.65 -3.94
N PHE A 283 -2.97 23.51 -4.63
CA PHE A 283 -2.49 22.20 -4.20
C PHE A 283 -0.95 22.07 -4.31
N ASP A 284 -0.33 22.59 -5.36
CA ASP A 284 1.13 22.69 -5.44
C ASP A 284 1.70 23.49 -4.26
N ASN A 285 1.08 24.63 -3.93
CA ASN A 285 1.48 25.47 -2.78
C ASN A 285 1.32 24.73 -1.44
N TYR A 286 0.23 23.99 -1.26
CA TYR A 286 0.05 23.10 -0.11
C TYR A 286 1.22 22.12 -0.02
N SER A 287 1.57 21.45 -1.12
CA SER A 287 2.66 20.47 -1.18
C SER A 287 4.01 21.10 -0.83
N ILE A 288 4.30 22.31 -1.31
CA ILE A 288 5.53 23.04 -1.00
C ILE A 288 5.64 23.37 0.50
N HIS A 289 4.57 23.86 1.12
CA HIS A 289 4.54 24.14 2.56
C HIS A 289 4.64 22.86 3.37
N TRP A 290 3.96 21.79 2.94
CA TRP A 290 4.08 20.47 3.58
C TRP A 290 5.52 19.93 3.54
N LEU A 291 6.25 20.10 2.43
CA LEU A 291 7.67 19.73 2.31
C LEU A 291 8.56 20.55 3.27
N LYS A 292 8.25 21.83 3.49
CA LYS A 292 9.00 22.72 4.39
C LYS A 292 8.79 22.39 5.86
N ASP A 293 7.64 21.84 6.22
CA ASP A 293 7.35 21.44 7.61
C ASP A 293 8.08 20.15 7.97
N THR A 294 9.34 20.28 8.38
CA THR A 294 10.21 19.17 8.79
C THR A 294 10.22 18.92 10.29
N GLU A 295 9.75 19.90 11.09
CA GLU A 295 9.87 19.88 12.55
C GLU A 295 8.68 19.24 13.26
N SER A 296 7.49 19.27 12.66
CA SER A 296 6.27 18.72 13.25
C SER A 296 6.45 17.24 13.59
N LEU A 297 6.04 16.86 14.80
CA LEU A 297 6.02 15.47 15.26
C LEU A 297 4.87 14.71 14.59
N VAL A 298 3.66 15.29 14.60
CA VAL A 298 2.49 14.76 13.91
C VAL A 298 2.46 15.32 12.49
N ASP A 299 2.23 14.45 11.51
CA ASP A 299 2.11 14.83 10.08
C ASP A 299 0.90 14.13 9.46
N PHE A 300 0.49 14.58 8.29
CA PHE A 300 -0.64 13.99 7.58
C PHE A 300 -0.55 14.28 6.07
N CYS A 301 -1.12 13.35 5.29
CA CYS A 301 -1.53 13.60 3.91
C CYS A 301 -3.05 13.50 3.85
N ASN A 302 -3.68 14.37 3.05
CA ASN A 302 -5.12 14.33 2.83
C ASN A 302 -5.38 15.02 1.48
N GLY A 303 -5.90 14.28 0.51
CA GLY A 303 -6.11 14.83 -0.82
C GLY A 303 -6.39 13.83 -1.91
N PHE A 304 -6.46 14.36 -3.12
CA PHE A 304 -6.47 13.58 -4.35
C PHE A 304 -5.02 13.45 -4.82
N THR A 305 -4.44 12.24 -4.71
CA THR A 305 -2.97 12.10 -4.75
C THR A 305 -2.51 11.07 -5.77
N GLU A 306 -2.98 9.82 -5.68
CA GLU A 306 -2.51 8.73 -6.51
C GLU A 306 -3.44 8.45 -7.69
N SER A 307 -2.88 8.26 -8.88
CA SER A 307 -3.65 8.13 -10.12
C SER A 307 -3.81 6.69 -10.64
N TYR A 308 -3.44 5.69 -9.85
CA TYR A 308 -3.57 4.26 -10.24
C TYR A 308 -5.02 3.81 -10.48
N GLY A 309 -6.00 4.50 -9.88
CA GLY A 309 -7.42 4.24 -10.06
C GLY A 309 -7.99 4.74 -11.40
N ASP A 310 -7.26 5.59 -12.11
CA ASP A 310 -7.66 6.13 -13.43
C ASP A 310 -7.02 5.31 -14.57
N PRO A 311 -7.79 4.82 -15.55
CA PRO A 311 -7.24 4.10 -16.70
C PRO A 311 -6.23 4.89 -17.52
N LEU A 312 -6.28 6.24 -17.49
CA LEU A 312 -5.33 7.11 -18.18
C LEU A 312 -4.22 7.64 -17.26
N GLY A 313 -4.24 7.32 -15.97
CA GLY A 313 -3.24 7.77 -14.99
C GLY A 313 -3.22 9.28 -14.74
N MET A 314 -4.31 10.00 -15.00
CA MET A 314 -4.40 11.47 -14.92
C MET A 314 -5.16 11.95 -13.68
N LYS A 315 -6.20 11.22 -13.28
CA LYS A 315 -7.13 11.61 -12.21
C LYS A 315 -6.80 10.86 -10.95
N ALA A 316 -6.78 11.56 -9.82
CA ALA A 316 -6.33 11.01 -8.57
C ALA A 316 -7.47 10.48 -7.70
N SER A 317 -7.27 9.32 -7.07
CA SER A 317 -8.10 8.84 -5.98
C SER A 317 -7.89 9.67 -4.72
N TRP A 318 -8.95 9.76 -3.91
CA TRP A 318 -8.88 10.42 -2.62
C TRP A 318 -8.30 9.49 -1.57
N GLU A 319 -7.33 10.00 -0.82
CA GLU A 319 -6.66 9.26 0.25
C GLU A 319 -6.32 10.16 1.44
N SER A 320 -6.10 9.55 2.58
CA SER A 320 -5.54 10.22 3.75
C SER A 320 -4.80 9.26 4.66
N ILE A 321 -3.71 9.75 5.22
CA ILE A 321 -3.00 9.12 6.34
C ILE A 321 -2.68 10.19 7.38
N VAL A 322 -2.93 9.87 8.65
CA VAL A 322 -2.44 10.64 9.78
C VAL A 322 -1.37 9.82 10.48
N ASN A 323 -0.26 10.42 10.79
CA ASN A 323 0.89 9.74 11.35
C ASN A 323 1.70 10.63 12.30
N PHE A 324 2.64 10.04 13.00
CA PHE A 324 3.65 10.79 13.75
C PHE A 324 5.00 10.08 13.65
N LYS A 325 6.09 10.82 13.84
CA LYS A 325 7.45 10.29 13.75
C LYS A 325 7.66 9.18 14.78
N ASP A 326 8.16 8.03 14.33
CA ASP A 326 8.73 7.02 15.22
C ASP A 326 10.11 7.50 15.64
N LEU A 327 10.21 8.07 16.85
CA LEU A 327 11.45 8.66 17.35
C LEU A 327 12.55 7.60 17.57
N ALA A 328 12.17 6.36 17.87
CA ALA A 328 13.15 5.28 18.08
C ALA A 328 13.73 4.82 16.74
N ALA A 329 12.89 4.56 15.74
CA ALA A 329 13.33 4.20 14.41
C ALA A 329 14.05 5.37 13.71
N THR A 330 13.56 6.61 13.86
CA THR A 330 14.24 7.81 13.35
C THR A 330 15.65 7.94 13.94
N GLY A 331 15.84 7.66 15.23
CA GLY A 331 17.18 7.65 15.85
C GLY A 331 18.11 6.57 15.26
N ARG A 332 17.58 5.43 14.76
CA ARG A 332 18.38 4.44 14.01
C ARG A 332 18.84 5.01 12.67
N THR A 333 17.90 5.55 11.89
CA THR A 333 18.20 6.09 10.55
C THR A 333 19.10 7.32 10.61
N GLU A 334 18.98 8.18 11.63
CA GLU A 334 19.89 9.30 11.86
C GLU A 334 21.33 8.84 12.13
N LYS A 335 21.53 7.77 12.91
CA LYS A 335 22.86 7.19 13.14
C LYS A 335 23.45 6.64 11.84
N LEU A 336 22.66 5.98 11.00
CA LEU A 336 23.10 5.51 9.70
C LEU A 336 23.47 6.68 8.80
N SER A 337 22.63 7.69 8.69
CA SER A 337 22.84 8.88 7.87
C SER A 337 24.08 9.67 8.30
N ALA A 338 24.30 9.83 9.61
CA ALA A 338 25.49 10.48 10.14
C ALA A 338 26.81 9.73 9.80
N ASN A 339 26.72 8.45 9.49
CA ASN A 339 27.86 7.61 9.07
C ASN A 339 27.85 7.30 7.57
N ALA A 340 27.01 7.95 6.75
CA ALA A 340 26.85 7.63 5.33
C ALA A 340 28.17 7.63 4.55
N GLN A 341 29.05 8.61 4.81
CA GLN A 341 30.37 8.67 4.17
C GLN A 341 31.25 7.47 4.55
N TRP A 342 31.22 7.04 5.82
CA TRP A 342 31.98 5.86 6.24
C TRP A 342 31.52 4.60 5.47
N PHE A 343 30.20 4.40 5.32
CA PHE A 343 29.66 3.27 4.57
C PHE A 343 30.02 3.33 3.08
N GLU A 344 29.97 4.51 2.47
CA GLU A 344 30.38 4.71 1.07
C GLU A 344 31.85 4.36 0.87
N ASP A 345 32.74 4.93 1.72
CA ASP A 345 34.18 4.76 1.60
C ASP A 345 34.62 3.31 1.81
N ASN A 346 33.94 2.55 2.70
CA ASN A 346 34.25 1.16 3.02
C ASN A 346 33.47 0.13 2.16
N SER A 347 32.66 0.60 1.21
CA SER A 347 31.92 -0.31 0.32
C SER A 347 32.89 -1.07 -0.60
N PRO A 348 32.53 -2.29 -1.05
CA PRO A 348 33.36 -3.10 -1.94
C PRO A 348 33.35 -2.58 -3.39
N VAL A 349 32.79 -1.42 -3.62
CA VAL A 349 32.62 -0.77 -4.91
C VAL A 349 33.93 -0.11 -5.36
N ASP A 350 34.20 -0.12 -6.68
CA ASP A 350 35.37 0.58 -7.26
C ASP A 350 35.33 2.08 -6.87
N PRO A 351 36.48 2.65 -6.41
CA PRO A 351 36.57 4.05 -6.02
C PRO A 351 36.06 5.07 -7.04
N ARG A 352 36.12 4.75 -8.35
CA ARG A 352 35.60 5.59 -9.43
C ARG A 352 34.10 5.86 -9.32
N PHE A 353 33.36 4.92 -8.75
CA PHE A 353 31.90 4.95 -8.64
C PHE A 353 31.41 5.43 -7.26
N LYS A 354 32.33 5.69 -6.32
CA LYS A 354 32.00 6.22 -4.99
C LYS A 354 31.76 7.71 -5.04
N LYS A 355 30.83 8.18 -4.20
CA LYS A 355 30.60 9.60 -3.96
C LYS A 355 31.72 10.18 -3.11
N SER A 356 32.20 11.36 -3.47
CA SER A 356 33.17 12.10 -2.66
C SER A 356 32.54 12.74 -1.41
N GLU A 357 31.23 12.99 -1.46
CA GLU A 357 30.44 13.52 -0.36
C GLU A 357 29.07 12.85 -0.37
N CYS A 358 28.78 12.07 0.66
CA CYS A 358 27.47 11.47 0.89
C CYS A 358 26.66 12.34 1.83
N LYS A 359 25.57 12.91 1.33
CA LYS A 359 24.54 13.47 2.19
C LYS A 359 23.59 12.32 2.53
N GLY A 360 23.59 11.92 3.81
CA GLY A 360 22.68 10.89 4.28
C GLY A 360 21.22 11.28 3.97
N ILE A 361 20.48 10.40 3.35
CA ILE A 361 19.04 10.53 3.24
C ILE A 361 18.46 10.06 4.56
N SER A 362 17.82 10.95 5.32
CA SER A 362 17.05 10.50 6.48
C SER A 362 15.72 9.94 5.97
N ALA A 363 15.63 8.63 5.80
CA ALA A 363 14.34 7.99 5.70
C ALA A 363 13.61 8.22 7.04
N LYS A 364 12.43 8.81 6.97
CA LYS A 364 11.62 9.03 8.18
C LYS A 364 10.74 7.80 8.36
N VAL A 365 10.93 7.12 9.48
CA VAL A 365 9.99 6.07 9.90
C VAL A 365 8.85 6.73 10.67
N ILE A 366 7.64 6.39 10.30
CA ILE A 366 6.43 6.94 10.92
C ILE A 366 5.56 5.83 11.53
N THR A 367 4.80 6.20 12.54
CA THR A 367 3.70 5.41 13.08
C THR A 367 2.40 5.93 12.47
N ALA A 368 1.73 5.13 11.65
CA ALA A 368 0.40 5.44 11.16
C ALA A 368 -0.60 5.45 12.33
N ALA A 369 -1.33 6.55 12.47
CA ALA A 369 -2.42 6.67 13.42
C ALA A 369 -3.75 6.25 12.80
N ILE A 370 -4.05 6.69 11.58
CA ILE A 370 -5.25 6.32 10.83
C ILE A 370 -4.95 6.24 9.34
N LEU A 371 -5.63 5.32 8.65
CA LEU A 371 -5.63 5.15 7.20
C LEU A 371 -7.02 5.40 6.65
N ALA A 372 -7.14 6.08 5.51
CA ALA A 372 -8.44 6.35 4.90
C ALA A 372 -8.34 6.49 3.36
N GLY A 373 -9.49 6.39 2.69
CA GLY A 373 -9.55 6.44 1.24
C GLY A 373 -8.77 5.30 0.60
N ASP A 374 -7.98 5.58 -0.43
CA ASP A 374 -7.22 4.58 -1.19
C ASP A 374 -6.11 3.90 -0.38
N LEU A 375 -5.74 4.46 0.78
CA LEU A 375 -4.83 3.85 1.75
C LEU A 375 -5.52 2.91 2.75
N TYR A 376 -6.82 2.62 2.61
CA TYR A 376 -7.57 1.79 3.55
C TYR A 376 -8.59 0.86 2.84
N PRO A 377 -8.73 -0.42 3.23
CA PRO A 377 -7.97 -1.19 4.24
C PRO A 377 -6.62 -1.72 3.75
N SER A 378 -6.43 -1.88 2.42
CA SER A 378 -5.13 -2.24 1.84
C SER A 378 -4.28 -0.99 1.67
N THR A 379 -3.00 -1.07 2.00
CA THR A 379 -2.12 0.10 1.96
C THR A 379 -0.69 -0.26 1.56
N ALA A 380 0.04 0.74 1.06
CA ALA A 380 1.48 0.67 0.90
C ALA A 380 2.19 0.74 2.27
N ILE A 381 3.39 0.21 2.36
CA ILE A 381 4.25 0.30 3.55
C ILE A 381 5.20 1.50 3.50
N GLY A 382 5.20 2.24 2.40
CA GLY A 382 5.97 3.46 2.20
C GLY A 382 5.22 4.46 1.32
N ILE A 383 5.50 5.74 1.51
CA ILE A 383 4.88 6.85 0.77
C ILE A 383 5.98 7.81 0.34
N ASN A 384 5.92 8.28 -0.91
CA ASN A 384 6.84 9.27 -1.45
C ASN A 384 6.06 10.36 -2.21
N LEU A 385 5.83 11.49 -1.57
CA LEU A 385 5.00 12.58 -2.08
C LEU A 385 5.77 13.93 -2.06
N PRO A 386 5.31 14.92 -2.82
CA PRO A 386 4.19 14.95 -3.77
C PRO A 386 4.53 14.29 -5.11
N ASN A 387 3.50 14.04 -5.94
CA ASN A 387 3.66 13.46 -7.28
C ASN A 387 3.93 14.51 -8.38
N SER A 388 3.84 15.79 -8.07
CA SER A 388 4.13 16.88 -9.01
C SER A 388 5.63 16.96 -9.35
N ASP A 389 6.01 16.65 -10.59
CA ASP A 389 7.41 16.57 -11.04
C ASP A 389 8.19 17.88 -10.83
N TRP A 390 7.57 19.03 -11.11
CA TRP A 390 8.25 20.31 -10.94
C TRP A 390 8.46 20.64 -9.46
N VAL A 391 7.49 20.30 -8.59
CA VAL A 391 7.63 20.48 -7.13
C VAL A 391 8.74 19.58 -6.60
N ARG A 392 8.77 18.31 -7.02
CA ARG A 392 9.85 17.38 -6.66
C ARG A 392 11.23 17.91 -7.09
N ARG A 393 11.33 18.41 -8.31
CA ARG A 393 12.59 18.94 -8.86
C ARG A 393 13.10 20.16 -8.08
N GLU A 394 12.20 21.08 -7.69
CA GLU A 394 12.59 22.34 -7.05
C GLU A 394 12.63 22.29 -5.52
N TYR A 395 11.77 21.48 -4.90
CA TYR A 395 11.60 21.44 -3.45
C TYR A 395 11.87 20.05 -2.84
N GLY A 396 12.06 19.01 -3.64
CA GLY A 396 12.27 17.65 -3.19
C GLY A 396 10.98 16.86 -2.91
N SER A 397 11.10 15.80 -2.13
CA SER A 397 9.97 14.96 -1.71
C SER A 397 10.16 14.51 -0.25
N LYS A 398 9.04 14.17 0.41
CA LYS A 398 9.08 13.41 1.67
C LYS A 398 8.90 11.93 1.36
N SER A 399 9.89 11.13 1.70
CA SER A 399 9.82 9.67 1.68
C SER A 399 9.69 9.16 3.12
N VAL A 400 8.71 8.33 3.38
CA VAL A 400 8.46 7.77 4.71
C VAL A 400 8.16 6.29 4.62
N THR A 401 8.68 5.52 5.60
CA THR A 401 8.32 4.11 5.82
C THR A 401 7.33 4.03 6.97
N ILE A 402 6.28 3.24 6.82
CA ILE A 402 5.23 3.09 7.83
C ILE A 402 5.58 1.91 8.74
N GLY A 403 6.38 2.18 9.78
CA GLY A 403 6.99 1.17 10.63
C GLY A 403 6.01 0.26 11.35
N ASN A 404 4.95 0.81 11.92
CA ASN A 404 3.97 -0.01 12.66
C ASN A 404 3.13 -0.93 11.76
N LEU A 405 2.99 -0.63 10.48
CA LEU A 405 2.33 -1.54 9.53
C LEU A 405 3.27 -2.69 9.14
N THR A 406 4.55 -2.39 8.92
CA THR A 406 5.58 -3.40 8.69
C THR A 406 5.68 -4.34 9.89
N ASP A 407 5.73 -3.80 11.11
CA ASP A 407 5.71 -4.60 12.35
C ASP A 407 4.45 -5.48 12.44
N ALA A 408 3.28 -4.94 12.11
CA ALA A 408 2.04 -5.71 12.12
C ALA A 408 2.05 -6.86 11.10
N TYR A 409 2.61 -6.67 9.91
CA TYR A 409 2.82 -7.75 8.94
C TYR A 409 3.75 -8.83 9.49
N ASN A 410 4.88 -8.46 10.08
CA ASN A 410 5.86 -9.38 10.65
C ASN A 410 5.25 -10.16 11.82
N LYS A 411 4.62 -9.48 12.76
CA LYS A 411 3.94 -10.13 13.91
C LYS A 411 2.81 -11.08 13.49
N ALA A 412 2.01 -10.69 12.49
CA ALA A 412 0.97 -11.55 11.94
C ALA A 412 1.52 -12.77 11.18
N ALA A 413 2.75 -12.68 10.65
CA ALA A 413 3.42 -13.79 9.98
C ALA A 413 3.99 -14.83 10.98
N HIS A 414 4.30 -14.42 12.21
CA HIS A 414 4.81 -15.32 13.22
C HIS A 414 3.82 -16.47 13.48
N GLY A 415 4.32 -17.71 13.42
CA GLY A 415 3.53 -18.92 13.71
C GLY A 415 2.47 -19.31 12.67
N ASN A 416 2.38 -18.62 11.53
CA ASN A 416 1.46 -18.95 10.43
C ASN A 416 1.79 -20.27 9.71
N GLY A 417 2.85 -20.97 10.11
CA GLY A 417 3.31 -22.23 9.56
C GLY A 417 4.39 -22.09 8.49
N MET A 418 4.66 -20.89 7.94
CA MET A 418 5.70 -20.66 6.92
C MET A 418 7.07 -21.11 7.41
N ASP A 419 7.48 -20.73 8.62
CA ASP A 419 8.79 -21.11 9.18
C ASP A 419 8.92 -22.62 9.37
N LYS A 420 7.87 -23.28 9.85
CA LYS A 420 7.86 -24.76 9.97
C LYS A 420 7.92 -25.45 8.63
N GLU A 421 7.31 -24.87 7.61
CA GLU A 421 7.23 -25.45 6.28
C GLU A 421 8.47 -25.21 5.45
N PHE A 422 9.09 -24.00 5.51
CA PHE A 422 10.14 -23.59 4.59
C PHE A 422 11.52 -23.44 5.20
N VAL A 423 11.66 -23.28 6.54
CA VAL A 423 12.95 -23.19 7.21
C VAL A 423 13.48 -24.58 7.52
N ILE A 424 14.75 -24.82 7.20
CA ILE A 424 15.36 -26.15 7.15
C ILE A 424 15.40 -26.90 8.52
N ASP A 425 15.60 -26.18 9.61
CA ASP A 425 15.78 -26.77 10.94
C ASP A 425 15.37 -25.83 12.09
N GLU A 426 15.33 -26.38 13.29
CA GLU A 426 14.93 -25.67 14.51
C GLU A 426 15.92 -24.59 14.94
N ALA A 427 17.22 -24.80 14.73
CA ALA A 427 18.24 -23.82 15.11
C ALA A 427 18.08 -22.54 14.27
N THR A 428 17.85 -22.70 12.98
CA THR A 428 17.58 -21.58 12.07
C THR A 428 16.25 -20.87 12.41
N ARG A 429 15.19 -21.62 12.76
CA ARG A 429 13.92 -21.01 13.22
C ARG A 429 14.10 -20.17 14.47
N LYS A 430 14.87 -20.66 15.46
CA LYS A 430 15.18 -19.90 16.68
C LYS A 430 15.96 -18.62 16.37
N LEU A 431 16.95 -18.70 15.48
CA LEU A 431 17.72 -17.53 15.05
C LEU A 431 16.81 -16.47 14.39
N ILE A 432 15.88 -16.91 13.51
CA ILE A 432 14.92 -16.00 12.87
C ILE A 432 13.98 -15.41 13.93
N ALA A 433 13.46 -16.22 14.85
CA ALA A 433 12.56 -15.73 15.89
C ALA A 433 13.23 -14.73 16.85
N GLU A 434 14.54 -14.85 17.08
CA GLU A 434 15.30 -13.97 17.99
C GLU A 434 15.72 -12.65 17.33
N TYR A 435 16.12 -12.69 16.04
CA TYR A 435 16.75 -11.53 15.37
C TYR A 435 16.06 -11.10 14.08
N GLY A 436 15.13 -11.89 13.57
CA GLY A 436 14.58 -11.69 12.23
C GLY A 436 13.97 -10.31 12.02
N ASP A 437 13.04 -9.89 12.88
CA ASP A 437 12.35 -8.61 12.75
C ASP A 437 13.34 -7.42 12.82
N ALA A 438 14.23 -7.42 13.82
CA ALA A 438 15.20 -6.35 14.01
C ALA A 438 16.22 -6.24 12.86
N CYS A 439 16.61 -7.39 12.27
CA CYS A 439 17.53 -7.40 11.14
C CYS A 439 16.84 -7.07 9.81
N ASP A 440 15.55 -7.36 9.67
CA ASP A 440 14.75 -6.96 8.52
C ASP A 440 14.52 -5.45 8.51
N ASP A 441 14.15 -4.86 9.66
CA ASP A 441 14.07 -3.41 9.85
C ASP A 441 15.40 -2.74 9.50
N LEU A 442 16.50 -3.26 10.05
CA LEU A 442 17.83 -2.69 9.81
C LEU A 442 18.26 -2.82 8.35
N HIS A 443 17.94 -3.94 7.68
CA HIS A 443 18.19 -4.12 6.25
C HIS A 443 17.39 -3.09 5.43
N THR A 444 16.13 -2.87 5.77
CA THR A 444 15.28 -1.85 5.16
C THR A 444 15.86 -0.44 5.37
N ASP A 445 16.25 -0.10 6.61
CA ASP A 445 16.89 1.19 6.92
C ASP A 445 18.19 1.40 6.10
N LEU A 446 19.01 0.36 5.97
CA LEU A 446 20.24 0.38 5.16
C LEU A 446 19.96 0.53 3.66
N HIS A 447 18.94 -0.16 3.15
CA HIS A 447 18.46 -0.08 1.77
C HIS A 447 18.04 1.34 1.42
N GLU A 448 17.13 1.92 2.22
CA GLU A 448 16.54 3.23 1.97
C GLU A 448 17.52 4.39 2.23
N CYS A 449 18.17 4.40 3.40
CA CYS A 449 19.01 5.53 3.80
C CYS A 449 20.35 5.58 3.07
N LEU A 450 20.94 4.43 2.81
CA LEU A 450 22.31 4.32 2.30
C LEU A 450 22.35 3.64 0.93
N GLY A 451 21.59 2.59 0.72
CA GLY A 451 21.54 1.86 -0.52
C GLY A 451 21.25 2.79 -1.70
N HIS A 452 20.06 3.39 -1.74
CA HIS A 452 19.70 4.36 -2.77
C HIS A 452 20.59 5.61 -2.78
N GLY A 453 21.08 6.00 -1.61
CA GLY A 453 21.96 7.16 -1.46
C GLY A 453 23.40 6.96 -1.93
N SER A 454 23.89 5.72 -2.11
CA SER A 454 25.29 5.41 -2.43
C SER A 454 25.61 5.47 -3.93
N GLY A 455 26.90 5.48 -4.25
CA GLY A 455 27.41 5.41 -5.61
C GLY A 455 27.06 6.61 -6.49
N LYS A 456 27.72 6.73 -7.61
CA LYS A 456 27.50 7.78 -8.63
C LYS A 456 27.61 7.23 -10.05
N LEU A 457 26.96 7.90 -10.99
CA LEU A 457 27.18 7.69 -12.42
C LEU A 457 28.54 8.29 -12.83
N LEU A 458 29.15 7.72 -13.85
CA LEU A 458 30.30 8.36 -14.51
C LEU A 458 29.84 9.62 -15.29
N PRO A 459 30.71 10.62 -15.42
CA PRO A 459 30.41 11.79 -16.22
C PRO A 459 29.99 11.41 -17.66
N GLY A 460 28.83 11.91 -18.10
CA GLY A 460 28.28 11.62 -19.42
C GLY A 460 27.43 10.35 -19.54
N THR A 461 27.26 9.60 -18.46
CA THR A 461 26.30 8.47 -18.43
C THR A 461 24.88 9.03 -18.30
N ASP A 462 24.01 8.67 -19.25
CA ASP A 462 22.58 8.97 -19.18
C ASP A 462 21.91 8.05 -18.14
N PRO A 463 21.21 8.61 -17.14
CA PRO A 463 20.49 7.83 -16.10
C PRO A 463 19.53 6.77 -16.69
N ASP A 464 18.92 7.06 -17.85
CA ASP A 464 17.91 6.20 -18.49
C ASP A 464 18.50 5.15 -19.43
N THR A 465 19.85 5.04 -19.54
CA THR A 465 20.53 4.10 -20.45
C THR A 465 20.10 2.65 -20.20
N LEU A 466 19.82 2.26 -18.96
CA LEU A 466 19.42 0.88 -18.62
C LEU A 466 17.97 0.56 -18.97
N LYS A 467 17.18 1.52 -19.39
CA LYS A 467 15.77 1.36 -19.85
C LYS A 467 14.94 0.51 -18.88
N ALA A 468 14.24 -0.51 -19.40
CA ALA A 468 13.38 -1.40 -18.62
C ALA A 468 14.09 -2.21 -17.51
N TYR A 469 15.42 -2.26 -17.52
CA TYR A 469 16.19 -2.95 -16.48
C TYR A 469 16.64 -2.02 -15.35
N GLY A 470 16.50 -0.70 -15.52
CA GLY A 470 17.01 0.33 -14.62
C GLY A 470 16.50 0.18 -13.18
N SER A 471 15.18 0.01 -13.01
CA SER A 471 14.59 -0.17 -11.68
C SER A 471 15.05 -1.44 -10.98
N THR A 472 15.09 -2.57 -11.70
CA THR A 472 15.58 -3.84 -11.14
C THR A 472 17.06 -3.75 -10.69
N ILE A 473 17.91 -3.09 -11.48
CA ILE A 473 19.33 -2.88 -11.15
C ILE A 473 19.48 -1.96 -9.95
N GLU A 474 18.67 -0.90 -9.84
CA GLU A 474 18.69 0.00 -8.70
C GLU A 474 18.25 -0.69 -7.41
N GLU A 475 17.16 -1.44 -7.43
CA GLU A 475 16.70 -2.22 -6.29
C GLU A 475 17.70 -3.28 -5.86
N ALA A 476 18.33 -3.97 -6.84
CA ALA A 476 19.40 -4.93 -6.54
C ALA A 476 20.61 -4.26 -5.89
N ARG A 477 20.95 -3.05 -6.29
CA ARG A 477 22.05 -2.27 -5.71
C ARG A 477 21.76 -1.87 -4.26
N ALA A 478 20.56 -1.36 -3.99
CA ALA A 478 20.15 -0.96 -2.66
C ALA A 478 20.05 -2.16 -1.69
N ASP A 479 19.43 -3.26 -2.12
CA ASP A 479 19.35 -4.50 -1.34
C ASP A 479 20.73 -5.09 -1.05
N LEU A 480 21.63 -5.14 -2.04
CA LEU A 480 23.00 -5.64 -1.86
C LEU A 480 23.82 -4.76 -0.90
N PHE A 481 23.60 -3.47 -0.93
CA PHE A 481 24.23 -2.55 0.03
C PHE A 481 23.77 -2.87 1.46
N GLY A 482 22.46 -3.02 1.67
CA GLY A 482 21.88 -3.45 2.93
C GLY A 482 22.41 -4.81 3.39
N LEU A 483 22.40 -5.83 2.52
CA LEU A 483 22.89 -7.17 2.82
C LEU A 483 24.39 -7.19 3.15
N TYR A 484 25.20 -6.43 2.43
CA TYR A 484 26.64 -6.36 2.70
C TYR A 484 26.95 -5.79 4.07
N TYR A 485 26.19 -4.74 4.48
CA TYR A 485 26.45 -4.03 5.71
C TYR A 485 25.69 -4.55 6.94
N VAL A 486 24.56 -5.23 6.79
CA VAL A 486 23.87 -5.82 7.97
C VAL A 486 24.76 -6.80 8.75
N ALA A 487 25.80 -7.33 8.10
CA ALA A 487 26.81 -8.22 8.69
C ALA A 487 28.06 -7.49 9.17
N ASP A 488 28.10 -6.15 9.18
CA ASP A 488 29.29 -5.39 9.50
C ASP A 488 29.40 -5.05 10.99
N ALA A 489 30.63 -5.13 11.53
CA ALA A 489 30.92 -4.79 12.92
C ALA A 489 30.59 -3.33 13.25
N LYS A 490 30.59 -2.43 12.26
CA LYS A 490 30.20 -1.03 12.43
C LYS A 490 28.79 -0.87 13.00
N LEU A 491 27.86 -1.76 12.64
CA LEU A 491 26.49 -1.71 13.17
C LEU A 491 26.43 -2.10 14.66
N VAL A 492 27.31 -2.99 15.13
CA VAL A 492 27.46 -3.30 16.56
C VAL A 492 28.05 -2.10 17.29
N GLU A 493 29.08 -1.46 16.72
CA GLU A 493 29.70 -0.23 17.26
C GLU A 493 28.66 0.90 17.42
N LEU A 494 27.78 1.07 16.44
CA LEU A 494 26.72 2.08 16.46
C LEU A 494 25.55 1.70 17.39
N GLY A 495 25.54 0.48 17.95
CA GLY A 495 24.44 -0.03 18.77
C GLY A 495 23.15 -0.26 17.99
N LEU A 496 23.25 -0.60 16.68
CA LEU A 496 22.14 -0.86 15.78
C LEU A 496 21.83 -2.34 15.66
N THR A 497 22.76 -3.21 16.01
CA THR A 497 22.56 -4.67 16.12
C THR A 497 23.22 -5.18 17.41
N PRO A 498 22.64 -6.20 18.07
CA PRO A 498 23.14 -6.65 19.37
C PRO A 498 24.48 -7.39 19.29
N ASN A 499 24.77 -8.06 18.17
CA ASN A 499 25.96 -8.90 18.00
C ASN A 499 26.24 -9.23 16.52
N LEU A 500 27.35 -9.92 16.28
CA LEU A 500 27.80 -10.36 14.95
C LEU A 500 27.14 -11.67 14.45
N GLU A 501 26.13 -12.19 15.13
CA GLU A 501 25.40 -13.40 14.73
C GLU A 501 24.03 -13.07 14.16
N ALA A 502 23.46 -11.93 14.55
CA ALA A 502 22.10 -11.52 14.21
C ALA A 502 21.84 -11.47 12.67
N TYR A 503 22.81 -10.98 11.89
CA TYR A 503 22.68 -10.87 10.43
C TYR A 503 22.40 -12.19 9.72
N LYS A 504 22.73 -13.34 10.34
CA LYS A 504 22.51 -14.65 9.77
C LYS A 504 21.02 -14.93 9.58
N SER A 505 20.17 -14.36 10.41
CA SER A 505 18.72 -14.42 10.25
C SER A 505 18.29 -13.77 8.93
N GLN A 506 18.76 -12.56 8.64
CA GLN A 506 18.44 -11.81 7.42
C GLN A 506 18.99 -12.50 6.17
N TYR A 507 20.21 -13.01 6.22
CA TYR A 507 20.78 -13.77 5.10
C TYR A 507 19.96 -15.00 4.78
N TYR A 508 19.51 -15.74 5.80
CA TYR A 508 18.71 -16.93 5.60
C TYR A 508 17.34 -16.60 5.00
N THR A 509 16.62 -15.65 5.59
CA THR A 509 15.28 -15.26 5.12
C THR A 509 15.33 -14.65 3.72
N TYR A 510 16.36 -13.84 3.41
CA TYR A 510 16.55 -13.28 2.08
C TYR A 510 16.80 -14.35 1.02
N MET A 511 17.73 -15.27 1.29
CA MET A 511 18.04 -16.37 0.37
C MET A 511 16.85 -17.33 0.19
N MET A 512 16.14 -17.64 1.28
CA MET A 512 14.91 -18.45 1.22
C MET A 512 13.82 -17.76 0.41
N ASN A 513 13.63 -16.46 0.59
CA ASN A 513 12.65 -15.70 -0.18
C ASN A 513 13.02 -15.65 -1.67
N GLY A 514 14.23 -15.26 -2.01
CA GLY A 514 14.68 -15.12 -3.39
C GLY A 514 14.72 -16.44 -4.17
N LEU A 515 15.01 -17.56 -3.53
CA LEU A 515 15.07 -18.89 -4.16
C LEU A 515 13.75 -19.65 -4.14
N LEU A 516 12.91 -19.48 -3.10
CA LEU A 516 11.73 -20.32 -2.86
C LEU A 516 10.43 -19.53 -2.65
N THR A 517 10.31 -18.80 -1.52
CA THR A 517 8.99 -18.40 -1.03
C THR A 517 8.33 -17.28 -1.83
N GLN A 518 9.07 -16.39 -2.49
CA GLN A 518 8.47 -15.39 -3.38
C GLN A 518 7.70 -16.01 -4.55
N LEU A 519 8.03 -17.28 -4.95
CA LEU A 519 7.37 -17.96 -6.06
C LEU A 519 5.86 -18.18 -5.82
N VAL A 520 5.38 -18.11 -4.57
CA VAL A 520 3.95 -18.23 -4.25
C VAL A 520 3.10 -17.10 -4.87
N ARG A 521 3.73 -15.97 -5.22
CA ARG A 521 3.05 -14.81 -5.83
C ARG A 521 2.94 -14.91 -7.35
N ILE A 522 3.56 -15.92 -7.96
CA ILE A 522 3.62 -16.05 -9.42
C ILE A 522 2.58 -17.07 -9.87
N LYS A 523 1.78 -16.72 -10.87
CA LYS A 523 0.83 -17.67 -11.48
C LYS A 523 1.61 -18.76 -12.25
N PRO A 524 1.13 -20.01 -12.23
CA PRO A 524 1.77 -21.10 -12.99
C PRO A 524 1.96 -20.75 -14.47
N GLY A 525 3.19 -20.93 -14.96
CA GLY A 525 3.55 -20.64 -16.34
C GLY A 525 4.06 -19.22 -16.60
N ASN A 526 3.92 -18.30 -15.63
CA ASN A 526 4.42 -16.93 -15.77
C ASN A 526 5.88 -16.80 -15.30
N ASN A 527 6.53 -15.75 -15.79
CA ASN A 527 7.85 -15.31 -15.34
C ASN A 527 7.74 -14.30 -14.21
N ILE A 528 8.88 -13.94 -13.61
CA ILE A 528 8.98 -12.85 -12.63
C ILE A 528 8.99 -11.53 -13.40
N GLU A 529 8.04 -10.62 -13.10
CA GLU A 529 7.90 -9.33 -13.80
C GLU A 529 8.23 -8.14 -12.90
N GLU A 530 7.85 -8.18 -11.63
CA GLU A 530 7.99 -7.08 -10.67
C GLU A 530 9.45 -6.88 -10.25
N ALA A 531 9.91 -5.62 -10.17
CA ALA A 531 11.32 -5.24 -9.99
C ALA A 531 11.93 -5.78 -8.69
N HIS A 532 11.22 -5.70 -7.56
CA HIS A 532 11.71 -6.21 -6.27
C HIS A 532 11.76 -7.74 -6.21
N MET A 533 10.89 -8.43 -6.92
CA MET A 533 10.97 -9.89 -7.05
C MET A 533 12.15 -10.30 -7.97
N ARG A 534 12.38 -9.53 -9.04
CA ARG A 534 13.53 -9.74 -9.94
C ARG A 534 14.85 -9.53 -9.20
N ASN A 535 14.97 -8.45 -8.43
CA ASN A 535 16.20 -8.17 -7.69
C ASN A 535 16.52 -9.28 -6.68
N ARG A 536 15.53 -9.74 -5.90
CA ARG A 536 15.71 -10.85 -4.93
C ARG A 536 16.11 -12.14 -5.63
N ALA A 537 15.50 -12.44 -6.78
CA ALA A 537 15.87 -13.59 -7.59
C ALA A 537 17.31 -13.47 -8.11
N ILE A 538 17.71 -12.30 -8.62
CA ILE A 538 19.08 -12.04 -9.10
C ILE A 538 20.08 -12.33 -7.98
N ILE A 539 19.93 -11.67 -6.85
CA ILE A 539 20.86 -11.76 -5.72
C ILE A 539 20.98 -13.21 -5.23
N ALA A 540 19.83 -13.84 -4.97
CA ALA A 540 19.83 -15.18 -4.41
C ALA A 540 20.35 -16.25 -5.39
N ARG A 541 19.96 -16.19 -6.65
CA ARG A 541 20.40 -17.18 -7.66
C ARG A 541 21.85 -16.97 -8.08
N TRP A 542 22.26 -15.71 -8.25
CA TRP A 542 23.65 -15.41 -8.56
C TRP A 542 24.58 -15.89 -7.43
N ALA A 543 24.24 -15.62 -6.17
CA ALA A 543 25.02 -16.09 -5.02
C ALA A 543 25.02 -17.62 -4.91
N TYR A 544 23.87 -18.27 -5.16
CA TYR A 544 23.77 -19.72 -5.20
C TYR A 544 24.69 -20.34 -6.27
N GLU A 545 24.67 -19.81 -7.49
CA GLU A 545 25.48 -20.36 -8.59
C GLU A 545 26.98 -20.10 -8.43
N HIS A 546 27.36 -18.88 -8.05
CA HIS A 546 28.78 -18.51 -7.86
C HIS A 546 29.38 -19.09 -6.58
N GLY A 547 28.55 -19.40 -5.58
CA GLY A 547 28.97 -20.11 -4.37
C GLY A 547 28.99 -21.63 -4.47
N LYS A 548 28.51 -22.21 -5.60
CA LYS A 548 28.27 -23.65 -5.76
C LYS A 548 29.54 -24.49 -5.60
N ALA A 549 30.68 -24.07 -6.17
CA ALA A 549 31.96 -24.81 -6.09
C ALA A 549 32.44 -25.01 -4.64
N ASN A 550 32.15 -24.03 -3.77
CA ASN A 550 32.52 -24.07 -2.34
C ASN A 550 31.33 -24.44 -1.44
N ARG A 551 30.19 -24.82 -2.03
CA ARG A 551 28.97 -25.18 -1.32
C ARG A 551 28.52 -24.10 -0.32
N VAL A 552 28.65 -22.83 -0.67
CA VAL A 552 28.30 -21.71 0.22
C VAL A 552 26.82 -21.72 0.55
N VAL A 553 25.98 -21.91 -0.48
CA VAL A 553 24.52 -22.09 -0.37
C VAL A 553 24.13 -23.32 -1.15
N GLU A 554 23.24 -24.13 -0.60
CA GLU A 554 22.73 -25.34 -1.24
C GLU A 554 21.19 -25.37 -1.23
N LEU A 555 20.60 -25.92 -2.30
CA LEU A 555 19.22 -26.39 -2.28
C LEU A 555 19.24 -27.88 -1.91
N VAL A 556 18.75 -28.22 -0.73
CA VAL A 556 18.78 -29.59 -0.20
C VAL A 556 17.37 -30.17 -0.13
N LYS A 557 17.22 -31.46 -0.46
CA LYS A 557 15.94 -32.17 -0.33
C LYS A 557 15.88 -32.93 0.97
N LYS A 558 14.83 -32.65 1.77
CA LYS A 558 14.49 -33.36 3.00
C LYS A 558 13.01 -33.72 2.96
N ASN A 559 12.66 -35.01 3.10
CA ASN A 559 11.26 -35.47 3.05
C ASN A 559 10.50 -35.01 1.78
N LYS A 560 11.15 -35.09 0.62
CA LYS A 560 10.62 -34.64 -0.69
C LYS A 560 10.36 -33.14 -0.80
N LYS A 561 10.82 -32.32 0.14
CA LYS A 561 10.72 -30.86 0.14
C LYS A 561 12.08 -30.24 -0.06
N THR A 562 12.13 -29.17 -0.84
CA THR A 562 13.35 -28.38 -1.08
C THR A 562 13.52 -27.30 -0.03
N PHE A 563 14.72 -27.16 0.51
CA PHE A 563 15.10 -26.16 1.51
C PHE A 563 16.40 -25.47 1.11
N VAL A 564 16.56 -24.23 1.57
CA VAL A 564 17.83 -23.52 1.53
C VAL A 564 18.70 -23.96 2.71
N ARG A 565 19.99 -24.19 2.46
CA ARG A 565 21.02 -24.35 3.48
C ARG A 565 22.15 -23.39 3.19
N ILE A 566 22.52 -22.60 4.17
CA ILE A 566 23.71 -21.73 4.13
C ILE A 566 24.77 -22.40 4.96
N ASN A 567 25.90 -22.81 4.32
CA ASN A 567 27.01 -23.48 5.00
C ASN A 567 28.10 -22.49 5.43
N ASP A 568 28.27 -21.36 4.72
CA ASP A 568 29.28 -20.35 5.02
C ASP A 568 28.71 -18.93 4.81
N TYR A 569 28.35 -18.29 5.90
CA TYR A 569 27.78 -16.93 5.92
C TYR A 569 28.83 -15.86 5.57
N ALA A 570 30.11 -16.06 5.93
CA ALA A 570 31.18 -15.12 5.60
C ALA A 570 31.50 -15.14 4.09
N ALA A 571 31.54 -16.33 3.49
CA ALA A 571 31.70 -16.47 2.06
C ALA A 571 30.47 -15.89 1.30
N LEU A 572 29.26 -16.03 1.85
CA LEU A 572 28.05 -15.45 1.26
C LEU A 572 28.12 -13.91 1.30
N ARG A 573 28.58 -13.30 2.39
CA ARG A 573 28.85 -11.84 2.45
C ARG A 573 29.82 -11.41 1.35
N THR A 574 30.88 -12.20 1.15
CA THR A 574 31.86 -11.93 0.08
C THR A 574 31.23 -11.98 -1.32
N LEU A 575 30.31 -12.91 -1.56
CA LEU A 575 29.57 -12.99 -2.82
C LEU A 575 28.64 -11.78 -3.01
N PHE A 576 27.93 -11.36 -1.98
CA PHE A 576 27.11 -10.13 -2.02
C PHE A 576 27.96 -8.90 -2.33
N GLY A 577 29.14 -8.76 -1.72
CA GLY A 577 30.08 -7.67 -2.03
C GLY A 577 30.56 -7.68 -3.51
N LYS A 578 30.85 -8.85 -4.07
CA LYS A 578 31.23 -8.97 -5.49
C LYS A 578 30.09 -8.57 -6.42
N LEU A 579 28.86 -9.01 -6.11
CA LEU A 579 27.71 -8.66 -6.92
C LEU A 579 27.36 -7.17 -6.79
N LEU A 580 27.48 -6.59 -5.59
CA LEU A 580 27.32 -5.15 -5.37
C LEU A 580 28.27 -4.33 -6.24
N ALA A 581 29.55 -4.72 -6.27
CA ALA A 581 30.56 -4.06 -7.10
C ALA A 581 30.19 -4.11 -8.59
N GLU A 582 29.71 -5.25 -9.08
CA GLU A 582 29.30 -5.41 -10.48
C GLU A 582 28.01 -4.64 -10.80
N VAL A 583 27.00 -4.70 -9.94
CA VAL A 583 25.73 -3.97 -10.12
C VAL A 583 25.98 -2.45 -10.11
N GLN A 584 26.86 -1.98 -9.21
CA GLN A 584 27.24 -0.56 -9.21
C GLN A 584 28.00 -0.18 -10.49
N ARG A 585 28.92 -1.03 -10.99
CA ARG A 585 29.61 -0.80 -12.28
C ARG A 585 28.58 -0.66 -13.41
N ILE A 586 27.66 -1.62 -13.52
CA ILE A 586 26.62 -1.64 -14.56
C ILE A 586 25.85 -0.31 -14.55
N LYS A 587 25.41 0.12 -13.36
CA LYS A 587 24.68 1.39 -13.22
C LYS A 587 25.54 2.58 -13.55
N SER A 588 26.76 2.66 -13.01
CA SER A 588 27.66 3.81 -13.15
C SER A 588 28.14 4.04 -14.57
N GLU A 589 28.32 2.98 -15.33
CA GLU A 589 28.77 3.01 -16.72
C GLU A 589 27.60 3.02 -17.73
N GLY A 590 26.36 2.79 -17.27
CA GLY A 590 25.20 2.67 -18.15
C GLY A 590 25.26 1.41 -19.04
N ASP A 591 25.87 0.31 -18.56
CA ASP A 591 26.10 -0.92 -19.32
C ASP A 591 24.78 -1.70 -19.49
N TYR A 592 24.01 -1.32 -20.51
CA TYR A 592 22.72 -1.96 -20.82
C TYR A 592 22.81 -3.46 -21.08
N GLU A 593 23.86 -3.91 -21.81
CA GLU A 593 23.98 -5.33 -22.16
C GLU A 593 24.30 -6.20 -20.93
N ALA A 594 25.13 -5.71 -20.02
CA ALA A 594 25.39 -6.40 -18.76
C ALA A 594 24.16 -6.39 -17.85
N ALA A 595 23.41 -5.27 -17.78
CA ALA A 595 22.13 -5.19 -17.07
C ALA A 595 21.13 -6.22 -17.60
N ARG A 596 20.93 -6.26 -18.91
CA ARG A 596 20.06 -7.24 -19.59
C ARG A 596 20.48 -8.67 -19.28
N ALA A 597 21.77 -8.98 -19.43
CA ALA A 597 22.28 -10.32 -19.18
C ALA A 597 22.06 -10.74 -17.71
N LEU A 598 22.32 -9.86 -16.75
CA LEU A 598 22.12 -10.16 -15.33
C LEU A 598 20.64 -10.42 -15.02
N VAL A 599 19.74 -9.55 -15.48
CA VAL A 599 18.30 -9.65 -15.21
C VAL A 599 17.70 -10.88 -15.90
N GLU A 600 17.97 -11.08 -17.18
CA GLU A 600 17.38 -12.19 -17.94
C GLU A 600 17.89 -13.57 -17.48
N ASN A 601 19.15 -13.66 -17.06
CA ASN A 601 19.71 -14.94 -16.61
C ASN A 601 19.26 -15.32 -15.19
N TYR A 602 19.11 -14.33 -14.28
CA TYR A 602 18.88 -14.60 -12.87
C TYR A 602 17.54 -14.09 -12.34
N GLY A 603 16.97 -13.03 -12.94
CA GLY A 603 15.81 -12.33 -12.39
C GLY A 603 14.45 -12.78 -12.93
N VAL A 604 14.40 -13.39 -14.13
CA VAL A 604 13.12 -13.54 -14.86
C VAL A 604 12.57 -14.97 -14.81
N LYS A 605 13.36 -15.97 -15.15
CA LYS A 605 12.89 -17.34 -15.38
C LYS A 605 12.49 -18.04 -14.07
N VAL A 606 11.43 -18.84 -14.13
CA VAL A 606 10.96 -19.68 -13.01
C VAL A 606 11.17 -21.14 -13.37
N ASP A 607 11.76 -21.93 -12.45
CA ASP A 607 11.80 -23.40 -12.58
C ASP A 607 10.39 -23.97 -12.35
N PRO A 608 9.74 -24.57 -13.36
CA PRO A 608 8.36 -25.04 -13.22
C PRO A 608 8.19 -26.15 -12.18
N THR A 609 9.21 -26.99 -11.99
CA THR A 609 9.17 -28.11 -11.06
C THR A 609 9.23 -27.61 -9.64
N LEU A 610 10.18 -26.70 -9.36
CA LEU A 610 10.31 -26.06 -8.05
C LEU A 610 9.08 -25.21 -7.73
N HIS A 611 8.59 -24.44 -8.70
CA HIS A 611 7.40 -23.61 -8.54
C HIS A 611 6.17 -24.43 -8.14
N LYS A 612 5.92 -25.55 -8.85
CA LYS A 612 4.82 -26.47 -8.50
C LYS A 612 4.98 -27.03 -7.09
N GLU A 613 6.19 -27.38 -6.66
CA GLU A 613 6.47 -27.84 -5.30
C GLU A 613 6.10 -26.77 -4.27
N ILE A 614 6.58 -25.54 -4.49
CA ILE A 614 6.38 -24.42 -3.56
C ILE A 614 4.90 -24.06 -3.44
N LEU A 615 4.18 -23.95 -4.56
CA LEU A 615 2.72 -23.69 -4.54
C LEU A 615 1.96 -24.76 -3.78
N ALA A 616 2.24 -26.04 -4.01
CA ALA A 616 1.59 -27.15 -3.33
C ALA A 616 1.90 -27.20 -1.81
N ARG A 617 3.05 -26.66 -1.39
CA ARG A 617 3.42 -26.53 0.03
C ARG A 617 2.69 -25.37 0.67
N TYR A 618 2.63 -24.23 -0.01
CA TYR A 618 1.96 -23.02 0.45
C TYR A 618 0.44 -23.21 0.57
N GLU A 619 -0.19 -23.87 -0.40
CA GLU A 619 -1.62 -24.16 -0.40
C GLU A 619 -2.07 -24.89 0.87
N LYS A 620 -1.23 -25.81 1.41
CA LYS A 620 -1.53 -26.55 2.65
C LYS A 620 -1.54 -25.67 3.91
N LEU A 621 -0.98 -24.48 3.84
CA LEU A 621 -0.97 -23.55 4.96
C LEU A 621 -2.27 -22.74 5.04
N HIS A 622 -3.11 -22.77 3.99
CA HIS A 622 -4.38 -22.02 3.90
C HIS A 622 -4.23 -20.52 4.24
N LEU A 623 -3.10 -19.91 3.82
CA LEU A 623 -2.82 -18.51 4.05
C LEU A 623 -3.46 -17.65 2.96
N SER A 624 -4.11 -16.58 3.37
CA SER A 624 -4.62 -15.57 2.44
C SER A 624 -3.48 -14.80 1.77
N PRO A 625 -3.49 -14.66 0.43
CA PRO A 625 -2.47 -13.92 -0.29
C PRO A 625 -2.54 -12.41 -0.05
N TYR A 626 -3.73 -11.87 0.22
CA TYR A 626 -3.94 -10.45 0.45
C TYR A 626 -4.25 -10.14 1.91
N LYS A 627 -3.90 -8.93 2.33
CA LYS A 627 -4.09 -8.47 3.69
C LYS A 627 -4.57 -7.03 3.69
N GLY A 628 -5.30 -6.66 4.73
CA GLY A 628 -5.68 -5.29 5.00
C GLY A 628 -5.83 -5.06 6.49
N PHE A 629 -5.95 -3.81 6.88
CA PHE A 629 -5.94 -3.40 8.27
C PHE A 629 -7.31 -2.98 8.77
N ILE A 630 -7.54 -3.19 10.06
CA ILE A 630 -8.64 -2.59 10.82
C ILE A 630 -8.04 -1.41 11.58
N ASN A 631 -8.58 -0.23 11.36
CA ASN A 631 -8.15 0.98 12.07
C ASN A 631 -8.47 0.90 13.57
N PRO A 632 -7.64 1.49 14.45
CA PRO A 632 -8.05 1.75 15.82
C PRO A 632 -9.20 2.76 15.90
N VAL A 633 -10.01 2.66 16.95
CA VAL A 633 -11.10 3.62 17.23
C VAL A 633 -10.60 4.70 18.18
N TYR A 634 -10.73 5.94 17.78
CA TYR A 634 -10.36 7.12 18.57
C TYR A 634 -11.59 7.69 19.30
N THR A 635 -11.53 7.78 20.62
CA THR A 635 -12.61 8.33 21.42
C THR A 635 -12.12 9.55 22.21
N ALA A 636 -12.66 10.73 21.92
CA ALA A 636 -12.36 11.93 22.67
C ALA A 636 -13.09 11.93 24.02
N VAL A 637 -12.34 12.03 25.11
CA VAL A 637 -12.88 12.29 26.46
C VAL A 637 -13.05 13.80 26.63
N ARG A 638 -14.23 14.22 27.06
CA ARG A 638 -14.55 15.65 27.14
C ARG A 638 -14.97 16.03 28.57
N ASP A 639 -14.63 17.27 28.93
CA ASP A 639 -15.13 17.88 30.15
C ASP A 639 -16.59 18.40 29.99
N ALA A 640 -17.17 18.96 31.06
CA ALA A 640 -18.51 19.50 31.04
C ALA A 640 -18.69 20.71 30.09
N ALA A 641 -17.60 21.38 29.71
CA ALA A 641 -17.60 22.49 28.76
C ALA A 641 -17.42 22.01 27.30
N GLY A 642 -17.23 20.69 27.11
CA GLY A 642 -17.03 20.08 25.79
C GLY A 642 -15.58 20.06 25.31
N ASN A 643 -14.62 20.54 26.11
CA ASN A 643 -13.20 20.49 25.73
C ASN A 643 -12.65 19.07 25.82
N ILE A 644 -11.77 18.70 24.88
CA ILE A 644 -11.08 17.42 24.93
C ILE A 644 -10.05 17.45 26.06
N THR A 645 -10.15 16.48 26.97
CA THR A 645 -9.25 16.28 28.10
C THR A 645 -8.35 15.06 27.95
N ASP A 646 -8.71 14.12 27.07
CA ASP A 646 -7.90 12.97 26.66
C ASP A 646 -8.46 12.40 25.36
N VAL A 647 -7.66 11.57 24.66
CA VAL A 647 -8.08 10.74 23.53
C VAL A 647 -7.64 9.32 23.78
N ARG A 648 -8.58 8.37 23.71
CA ARG A 648 -8.35 6.95 23.97
C ARG A 648 -8.44 6.15 22.71
N LEU A 649 -7.63 5.09 22.64
CA LEU A 649 -7.62 4.12 21.55
C LEU A 649 -8.31 2.84 21.98
N ASP A 650 -9.11 2.27 21.07
CA ASP A 650 -9.65 0.91 21.18
C ASP A 650 -9.31 0.13 19.90
N TYR A 651 -8.80 -1.09 20.09
CA TYR A 651 -8.38 -1.99 19.01
C TYR A 651 -9.31 -3.21 18.89
N THR A 652 -10.44 -3.22 19.59
CA THR A 652 -11.28 -4.43 19.70
C THR A 652 -12.43 -4.48 18.72
N GLU A 653 -12.75 -3.37 18.04
CA GLU A 653 -13.87 -3.28 17.09
C GLU A 653 -13.69 -4.28 15.94
N PRO A 654 -14.66 -5.21 15.68
CA PRO A 654 -14.61 -6.10 14.54
C PRO A 654 -14.73 -5.35 13.20
N TYR A 655 -14.23 -5.95 12.10
CA TYR A 655 -14.22 -5.33 10.78
C TYR A 655 -15.60 -4.93 10.28
N ASP A 656 -16.59 -5.83 10.39
CA ASP A 656 -17.97 -5.56 10.00
C ASP A 656 -18.62 -4.43 10.83
N GLN A 657 -18.35 -4.37 12.13
CA GLN A 657 -18.81 -3.30 13.02
C GLN A 657 -18.19 -1.95 12.62
N GLN A 658 -16.90 -1.95 12.30
CA GLN A 658 -16.21 -0.76 11.81
C GLN A 658 -16.81 -0.25 10.50
N MET A 659 -17.10 -1.14 9.55
CA MET A 659 -17.70 -0.76 8.27
C MET A 659 -19.10 -0.17 8.44
N LEU A 660 -19.92 -0.77 9.29
CA LEU A 660 -21.26 -0.26 9.60
C LEU A 660 -21.21 1.08 10.36
N ARG A 661 -20.27 1.23 11.31
CA ARG A 661 -20.05 2.51 12.00
C ARG A 661 -19.62 3.58 11.01
N TYR A 662 -18.68 3.29 10.11
CA TYR A 662 -18.28 4.24 9.08
C TYR A 662 -19.44 4.63 8.16
N SER A 663 -20.30 3.70 7.79
CA SER A 663 -21.48 3.99 6.97
C SER A 663 -22.53 4.82 7.70
N ARG A 664 -22.61 4.73 9.03
CA ARG A 664 -23.51 5.55 9.85
C ARG A 664 -22.94 6.95 10.07
N ASP A 665 -21.65 7.05 10.45
CA ASP A 665 -21.06 8.29 10.98
C ASP A 665 -20.43 9.16 9.86
N TYR A 666 -19.99 8.54 8.75
CA TYR A 666 -19.28 9.20 7.64
C TYR A 666 -20.00 9.02 6.30
N ASN A 667 -21.31 8.95 6.32
CA ASN A 667 -22.17 8.94 5.14
C ASN A 667 -22.34 10.36 4.60
N THR A 668 -21.38 10.80 3.78
CA THR A 668 -21.22 12.21 3.41
C THR A 668 -21.73 12.54 2.00
N LEU A 669 -21.91 11.55 1.15
CA LEU A 669 -22.34 11.75 -0.24
C LEU A 669 -23.75 11.19 -0.48
N PRO A 670 -24.52 11.77 -1.43
CA PRO A 670 -25.76 11.18 -1.91
C PRO A 670 -25.49 9.88 -2.68
N ASP A 671 -26.58 9.18 -3.02
CA ASP A 671 -26.52 7.91 -3.78
C ASP A 671 -25.96 8.08 -5.19
N VAL A 672 -26.14 9.24 -5.78
CA VAL A 672 -25.69 9.61 -7.13
C VAL A 672 -25.00 10.96 -7.06
N ASN A 673 -23.78 11.02 -7.58
CA ASN A 673 -22.96 12.22 -7.65
C ASN A 673 -22.73 12.59 -9.13
N GLU A 674 -23.53 13.54 -9.64
CA GLU A 674 -23.48 14.00 -11.04
C GLU A 674 -23.22 15.51 -11.14
#